data_3d9011472bd4b16ea012cb14d9284eba
#
_entry.id   3d9011472bd4b16ea012cb14d9284eba
#
_cell.length_a   1.000
_cell.length_b   1.000
_cell.length_c   1.000
_cell.angle_alpha   90.00
_cell.angle_beta   90.00
_cell.angle_gamma   90.00
#
_symmetry.space_group_name_H-M   'P 1'
#
loop_
_entity.id
_entity.type
_entity.pdbx_description
1 polymer ?
#
loop_
_entity_poly.entity_id
_entity_poly.type
_entity_poly.pdbx_seq_one_letter_code
_entity_poly.pdbx_strand_id
1 'polypeptide(L)'
;SVKDTNGIEYTVTELGDNCFSGCSGLTSVTIPSTVNKLGWNCFGGCEKLSGIIIPSEVKEVGDGCFNECRGLITVTIGNGVKVLGNNCFSGCTKIASIEIPSSVTTMGDNCFSNCSSLSMVTIPSSVTNLGKNSFSGCSRLTSITVSSGSNKLESCFSGCENLASVIIQLGVRELGDNCFAECANLTSIKIPSSVTKFGENCFKGCSKLTSIDIPAGITEFGKGCFSGCTGLTSGTIPVSVVLVGDNCFNGCDNLVSIEIPSSIAKISKKCFSDCKKLTSVTILPGAEVLEDSCFAGCSNLTTIKIPSSVSKIGESSFYGCSGLTSVSIPTGVKELGWSCFAECTGLTSVSIPAGVTELNDSCFAGCSGLTSVSIPSSVSSLPSNCFKGCIRLTSVDIPSGIVELGDNCFAGCARLSSVNIPSIVTKIGWNCFSGCEKLRNVVVPGGVKEIGEGCFKECSNLSSISIPSSVTSFRDNSFSGCEKLSVITLPTSVSKLGVSCFKNCNNLDTLYFKGAMPIGIVDAEIPTTCRIMVPNEHLDTYKEELSSDYRYLEAWNPDDSDEYATEQCATPSVTYEAGKLRFSCATSEVKYHYTITDDDIVTKAANKEGEVSLTASYNISVYASAKGYRLSDTANATLYWIGNESDATNINHVETRGIMASTDRGIVTVYGLKTGETAKFFTVDGQLIGSSAAVDGVASCAVSESLVIIKVGKYSLKLMVQKN
;
A
#
# COMPACT_ATOMS: atom_id res chain seq x y z
N SER A 1 2.79 29.49 -70.59
CA SER A 1 2.57 28.57 -71.71
C SER A 1 3.84 27.74 -71.94
N VAL A 2 3.66 26.52 -72.36
CA VAL A 2 4.75 25.58 -72.74
C VAL A 2 4.55 25.31 -74.22
N LYS A 3 5.61 25.35 -75.01
CA LYS A 3 5.57 24.98 -76.46
C LYS A 3 6.09 23.55 -76.59
N ASP A 4 5.37 22.74 -77.33
CA ASP A 4 5.86 21.41 -77.69
C ASP A 4 6.89 21.49 -78.82
N THR A 5 7.43 20.37 -79.24
CA THR A 5 8.43 20.23 -80.32
C THR A 5 7.91 20.74 -81.66
N ASN A 6 6.60 20.90 -81.85
CA ASN A 6 5.91 21.41 -83.03
C ASN A 6 5.59 22.91 -82.94
N GLY A 7 5.94 23.59 -81.87
CA GLY A 7 5.67 24.99 -81.61
C GLY A 7 4.28 25.30 -81.14
N ILE A 8 3.46 24.31 -80.85
CA ILE A 8 2.12 24.49 -80.29
C ILE A 8 2.22 24.95 -78.86
N GLU A 9 1.55 26.04 -78.52
CA GLU A 9 1.53 26.64 -77.21
C GLU A 9 0.41 26.03 -76.37
N TYR A 10 0.80 25.46 -75.19
CA TYR A 10 -0.15 24.90 -74.22
C TYR A 10 -0.18 25.76 -72.98
N THR A 11 -1.35 25.95 -72.44
CA THR A 11 -1.49 26.58 -71.13
C THR A 11 -1.38 25.53 -70.05
N VAL A 12 -0.42 25.70 -69.08
CA VAL A 12 -0.32 24.84 -67.95
C VAL A 12 -1.49 25.16 -67.02
N THR A 13 -2.36 24.20 -66.77
CA THR A 13 -3.53 24.32 -65.92
C THR A 13 -3.42 23.52 -64.64
N GLU A 14 -2.49 22.54 -64.59
CA GLU A 14 -2.22 21.70 -63.40
C GLU A 14 -0.73 21.44 -63.27
N LEU A 15 -0.24 21.32 -62.03
CA LEU A 15 1.05 20.73 -61.72
C LEU A 15 0.78 19.32 -61.17
N GLY A 16 1.30 18.33 -61.88
CA GLY A 16 1.05 16.92 -61.60
C GLY A 16 1.71 16.46 -60.29
N ASP A 17 1.44 15.20 -59.97
CA ASP A 17 2.00 14.55 -58.80
C ASP A 17 3.52 14.43 -58.89
N ASN A 18 4.26 14.70 -57.77
CA ASN A 18 5.71 14.66 -57.67
C ASN A 18 6.48 15.54 -58.68
N CYS A 19 5.85 16.50 -59.34
CA CYS A 19 6.41 17.25 -60.45
C CYS A 19 7.79 17.86 -60.15
N PHE A 20 8.00 18.41 -58.94
CA PHE A 20 9.24 18.96 -58.44
C PHE A 20 9.70 18.28 -57.14
N SER A 21 9.19 17.08 -56.86
CA SER A 21 9.53 16.37 -55.64
C SER A 21 11.05 16.15 -55.51
N GLY A 22 11.61 16.43 -54.33
CA GLY A 22 13.05 16.26 -54.06
C GLY A 22 13.97 17.29 -54.76
N CYS A 23 13.43 18.33 -55.42
CA CYS A 23 14.24 19.39 -56.04
C CYS A 23 14.88 20.27 -54.94
N SER A 24 15.84 19.71 -54.15
CA SER A 24 16.47 20.36 -53.02
C SER A 24 17.23 21.63 -53.36
N GLY A 25 17.60 21.83 -54.64
CA GLY A 25 18.26 23.03 -55.16
C GLY A 25 17.32 24.15 -55.49
N LEU A 26 16.00 23.93 -55.60
CA LEU A 26 15.00 24.90 -55.98
C LEU A 26 14.82 25.98 -54.94
N THR A 27 15.16 27.25 -55.25
CA THR A 27 15.11 28.38 -54.34
C THR A 27 13.86 29.24 -54.44
N SER A 28 13.25 29.28 -55.66
CA SER A 28 12.03 30.02 -55.94
C SER A 28 11.26 29.40 -57.09
N VAL A 29 9.96 29.57 -57.09
CA VAL A 29 9.06 29.14 -58.16
C VAL A 29 7.89 30.13 -58.22
N THR A 30 7.44 30.43 -59.45
CA THR A 30 6.22 31.19 -59.69
C THR A 30 5.17 30.27 -60.28
N ILE A 31 4.05 30.09 -59.59
CA ILE A 31 2.90 29.34 -60.09
C ILE A 31 2.01 30.30 -60.90
N PRO A 32 1.80 30.06 -62.20
CA PRO A 32 0.92 30.93 -63.00
C PRO A 32 -0.54 30.87 -62.51
N SER A 33 -1.29 31.96 -62.71
CA SER A 33 -2.71 32.05 -62.37
C SER A 33 -3.60 31.10 -63.24
N THR A 34 -3.05 30.51 -64.27
CA THR A 34 -3.73 29.47 -65.05
C THR A 34 -3.80 28.10 -64.36
N VAL A 35 -2.98 27.91 -63.33
CA VAL A 35 -2.93 26.65 -62.56
C VAL A 35 -4.09 26.62 -61.58
N ASN A 36 -4.90 25.60 -61.62
CA ASN A 36 -6.06 25.40 -60.78
C ASN A 36 -5.96 24.16 -59.86
N LYS A 37 -4.86 23.33 -60.01
CA LYS A 37 -4.59 22.17 -59.19
C LYS A 37 -3.09 21.99 -58.96
N LEU A 38 -2.71 21.70 -57.71
CA LEU A 38 -1.41 21.26 -57.33
C LEU A 38 -1.50 19.79 -56.86
N GLY A 39 -0.78 18.93 -57.57
CA GLY A 39 -0.81 17.49 -57.36
C GLY A 39 -0.17 17.07 -56.02
N TRP A 40 -0.26 15.79 -55.74
CA TRP A 40 0.34 15.15 -54.58
C TRP A 40 1.86 15.28 -54.61
N ASN A 41 2.46 15.64 -53.43
CA ASN A 41 3.90 15.79 -53.24
C ASN A 41 4.62 16.65 -54.30
N CYS A 42 3.88 17.57 -54.92
CA CYS A 42 4.37 18.32 -56.09
C CYS A 42 5.71 19.05 -55.85
N PHE A 43 5.90 19.67 -54.69
CA PHE A 43 7.13 20.33 -54.25
C PHE A 43 7.74 19.67 -53.00
N GLY A 44 7.31 18.47 -52.62
CA GLY A 44 7.81 17.80 -51.41
C GLY A 44 9.33 17.66 -51.40
N GLY A 45 9.98 18.02 -50.29
CA GLY A 45 11.44 17.97 -50.15
C GLY A 45 12.22 19.06 -50.90
N CYS A 46 11.55 20.15 -51.37
CA CYS A 46 12.24 21.32 -51.94
C CYS A 46 12.88 22.15 -50.78
N GLU A 47 13.95 21.65 -50.22
CA GLU A 47 14.56 22.17 -48.97
C GLU A 47 15.05 23.62 -49.03
N LYS A 48 15.38 24.14 -50.22
CA LYS A 48 15.87 25.54 -50.41
C LYS A 48 14.78 26.49 -50.85
N LEU A 49 13.56 26.01 -51.14
CA LEU A 49 12.45 26.87 -51.53
C LEU A 49 12.10 27.83 -50.39
N SER A 50 12.31 29.14 -50.59
CA SER A 50 12.20 30.11 -49.49
C SER A 50 10.84 30.79 -49.42
N GLY A 51 10.06 30.80 -50.49
CA GLY A 51 8.71 31.38 -50.52
C GLY A 51 7.88 30.81 -51.61
N ILE A 52 6.55 30.82 -51.43
CA ILE A 52 5.58 30.36 -52.40
C ILE A 52 4.29 31.21 -52.36
N ILE A 53 3.77 31.53 -53.53
CA ILE A 53 2.44 32.13 -53.68
C ILE A 53 1.56 31.10 -54.42
N ILE A 54 0.51 30.61 -53.74
CA ILE A 54 -0.48 29.73 -54.32
C ILE A 54 -1.61 30.60 -54.91
N PRO A 55 -1.83 30.56 -56.22
CA PRO A 55 -2.85 31.42 -56.88
C PRO A 55 -4.28 31.15 -56.39
N SER A 56 -5.17 32.13 -56.53
CA SER A 56 -6.59 32.03 -56.14
C SER A 56 -7.39 31.04 -57.00
N GLU A 57 -6.91 30.72 -58.18
CA GLU A 57 -7.49 29.73 -59.07
C GLU A 57 -7.33 28.29 -58.60
N VAL A 58 -6.30 28.03 -57.80
CA VAL A 58 -6.06 26.72 -57.18
C VAL A 58 -7.19 26.42 -56.17
N LYS A 59 -7.90 25.34 -56.37
CA LYS A 59 -9.02 24.88 -55.50
C LYS A 59 -8.53 23.91 -54.43
N GLU A 60 -7.54 23.12 -54.80
CA GLU A 60 -6.98 22.07 -53.94
C GLU A 60 -5.45 22.06 -54.01
N VAL A 61 -4.82 22.00 -52.84
CA VAL A 61 -3.41 21.75 -52.70
C VAL A 61 -3.29 20.29 -52.23
N GLY A 62 -2.65 19.47 -53.07
CA GLY A 62 -2.58 18.01 -52.87
C GLY A 62 -1.83 17.60 -51.60
N ASP A 63 -1.98 16.31 -51.28
CA ASP A 63 -1.30 15.71 -50.12
C ASP A 63 0.21 15.84 -50.26
N GLY A 64 0.89 16.24 -49.15
CA GLY A 64 2.34 16.40 -49.11
C GLY A 64 2.92 17.45 -50.05
N CYS A 65 2.09 18.29 -50.67
CA CYS A 65 2.50 19.16 -51.78
C CYS A 65 3.77 19.97 -51.45
N PHE A 66 3.94 20.45 -50.18
CA PHE A 66 5.12 21.16 -49.68
C PHE A 66 5.74 20.47 -48.47
N ASN A 67 5.52 19.16 -48.34
CA ASN A 67 6.07 18.39 -47.22
C ASN A 67 7.60 18.52 -47.20
N GLU A 68 8.19 18.71 -45.97
CA GLU A 68 9.64 18.86 -45.75
C GLU A 68 10.30 19.99 -46.57
N CYS A 69 9.56 21.03 -46.97
CA CYS A 69 10.11 22.24 -47.53
C CYS A 69 10.73 23.10 -46.43
N ARG A 70 11.82 22.60 -45.83
CA ARG A 70 12.50 23.18 -44.61
C ARG A 70 13.01 24.60 -44.77
N GLY A 71 13.20 25.05 -46.04
CA GLY A 71 13.61 26.40 -46.38
C GLY A 71 12.50 27.44 -46.40
N LEU A 72 11.24 26.96 -46.41
CA LEU A 72 10.06 27.79 -46.69
C LEU A 72 9.80 28.76 -45.51
N ILE A 73 9.91 30.08 -45.81
CA ILE A 73 9.73 31.15 -44.84
C ILE A 73 8.36 31.80 -44.99
N THR A 74 7.98 32.08 -46.28
CA THR A 74 6.76 32.79 -46.60
C THR A 74 5.84 31.95 -47.47
N VAL A 75 4.57 31.83 -47.06
CA VAL A 75 3.51 31.16 -47.80
C VAL A 75 2.32 32.08 -47.91
N THR A 76 1.90 32.34 -49.17
CA THR A 76 0.65 33.04 -49.42
C THR A 76 -0.33 32.06 -50.07
N ILE A 77 -1.47 31.85 -49.42
CA ILE A 77 -2.54 30.96 -49.91
C ILE A 77 -3.62 31.85 -50.53
N GLY A 78 -3.94 31.60 -51.80
CA GLY A 78 -4.95 32.37 -52.52
C GLY A 78 -6.37 32.16 -52.01
N ASN A 79 -7.20 33.20 -52.07
CA ASN A 79 -8.58 33.22 -51.57
C ASN A 79 -9.56 32.30 -52.34
N GLY A 80 -9.09 31.41 -53.18
CA GLY A 80 -9.90 30.40 -53.84
C GLY A 80 -9.65 28.98 -53.41
N VAL A 81 -8.57 28.75 -52.60
CA VAL A 81 -8.20 27.45 -52.10
C VAL A 81 -9.26 26.97 -51.09
N LYS A 82 -9.79 25.76 -51.30
CA LYS A 82 -10.78 25.13 -50.44
C LYS A 82 -10.20 24.01 -49.57
N VAL A 83 -9.21 23.28 -50.10
CA VAL A 83 -8.63 22.12 -49.46
C VAL A 83 -7.12 22.27 -49.41
N LEU A 84 -6.58 22.08 -48.19
CA LEU A 84 -5.17 21.79 -47.94
C LEU A 84 -5.06 20.31 -47.58
N GLY A 85 -4.34 19.55 -48.41
CA GLY A 85 -4.24 18.10 -48.30
C GLY A 85 -3.50 17.62 -47.04
N ASN A 86 -3.43 16.30 -46.84
CA ASN A 86 -2.68 15.70 -45.77
C ASN A 86 -1.19 16.03 -45.89
N ASN A 87 -0.51 16.27 -44.78
CA ASN A 87 0.93 16.60 -44.72
C ASN A 87 1.32 17.81 -45.63
N CYS A 88 0.38 18.65 -46.04
CA CYS A 88 0.60 19.66 -47.08
C CYS A 88 1.83 20.55 -46.83
N PHE A 89 2.02 21.03 -45.61
CA PHE A 89 3.17 21.81 -45.15
C PHE A 89 3.93 21.14 -43.98
N SER A 90 3.77 19.83 -43.79
CA SER A 90 4.43 19.11 -42.70
C SER A 90 5.97 19.26 -42.80
N GLY A 91 6.64 19.53 -41.69
CA GLY A 91 8.09 19.70 -41.65
C GLY A 91 8.61 21.02 -42.27
N CYS A 92 7.77 21.99 -42.56
CA CYS A 92 8.20 23.31 -42.99
C CYS A 92 8.69 24.15 -41.82
N THR A 93 9.86 23.81 -41.31
CA THR A 93 10.39 24.30 -40.02
C THR A 93 10.70 25.78 -39.91
N LYS A 94 10.74 26.53 -41.06
CA LYS A 94 11.01 27.96 -41.05
C LYS A 94 9.79 28.86 -41.23
N ILE A 95 8.59 28.30 -41.47
CA ILE A 95 7.35 29.11 -41.54
C ILE A 95 7.09 29.68 -40.14
N ALA A 96 7.20 31.00 -39.99
CA ALA A 96 6.99 31.69 -38.72
C ALA A 96 5.53 32.13 -38.52
N SER A 97 4.82 32.42 -39.58
CA SER A 97 3.39 32.78 -39.59
C SER A 97 2.75 32.35 -40.90
N ILE A 98 1.46 32.06 -40.85
CA ILE A 98 0.64 31.74 -42.05
C ILE A 98 -0.76 32.30 -41.87
N GLU A 99 -1.31 32.86 -42.93
CA GLU A 99 -2.70 33.26 -43.02
C GLU A 99 -3.48 32.17 -43.80
N ILE A 100 -4.47 31.57 -43.15
CA ILE A 100 -5.36 30.61 -43.79
C ILE A 100 -6.59 31.37 -44.25
N PRO A 101 -6.85 31.46 -45.58
CA PRO A 101 -7.96 32.26 -46.09
C PRO A 101 -9.32 31.66 -45.71
N SER A 102 -10.35 32.48 -45.65
CA SER A 102 -11.72 32.08 -45.32
C SER A 102 -12.38 31.21 -46.40
N SER A 103 -11.73 30.99 -47.53
CA SER A 103 -12.15 30.00 -48.52
C SER A 103 -11.86 28.56 -48.16
N VAL A 104 -10.87 28.34 -47.26
CA VAL A 104 -10.48 26.99 -46.84
C VAL A 104 -11.56 26.37 -45.96
N THR A 105 -12.03 25.20 -46.34
CA THR A 105 -13.05 24.44 -45.64
C THR A 105 -12.48 23.14 -45.03
N THR A 106 -11.36 22.63 -45.58
CA THR A 106 -10.74 21.39 -45.17
C THR A 106 -9.24 21.55 -45.03
N MET A 107 -8.72 21.12 -43.89
CA MET A 107 -7.29 20.92 -43.63
C MET A 107 -7.08 19.45 -43.33
N GLY A 108 -6.23 18.80 -44.10
CA GLY A 108 -5.94 17.38 -43.94
C GLY A 108 -5.12 17.04 -42.72
N ASP A 109 -4.90 15.75 -42.50
CA ASP A 109 -4.07 15.26 -41.40
C ASP A 109 -2.61 15.75 -41.49
N ASN A 110 -1.99 16.09 -40.36
CA ASN A 110 -0.61 16.59 -40.28
C ASN A 110 -0.34 17.84 -41.14
N CYS A 111 -1.35 18.63 -41.53
CA CYS A 111 -1.20 19.69 -42.52
C CYS A 111 -0.04 20.65 -42.25
N PHE A 112 0.18 21.07 -40.98
CA PHE A 112 1.28 21.90 -40.52
C PHE A 112 2.08 21.21 -39.42
N SER A 113 2.07 19.88 -39.35
CA SER A 113 2.82 19.14 -38.35
C SER A 113 4.31 19.50 -38.42
N ASN A 114 4.95 19.65 -37.24
CA ASN A 114 6.37 19.97 -37.10
C ASN A 114 6.82 21.31 -37.76
N CYS A 115 5.90 22.25 -37.97
CA CYS A 115 6.24 23.63 -38.35
C CYS A 115 6.81 24.36 -37.07
N SER A 116 8.02 23.99 -36.65
CA SER A 116 8.59 24.36 -35.36
C SER A 116 8.82 25.86 -35.15
N SER A 117 8.89 26.66 -36.20
CA SER A 117 8.98 28.15 -36.12
C SER A 117 7.63 28.84 -36.08
N LEU A 118 6.51 28.13 -36.36
CA LEU A 118 5.19 28.72 -36.42
C LEU A 118 4.77 29.23 -35.04
N SER A 119 4.66 30.55 -34.92
CA SER A 119 4.40 31.24 -33.63
C SER A 119 2.94 31.71 -33.52
N MET A 120 2.29 31.96 -34.64
CA MET A 120 0.93 32.45 -34.69
C MET A 120 0.18 31.88 -35.90
N VAL A 121 -1.04 31.46 -35.73
CA VAL A 121 -1.97 31.05 -36.77
C VAL A 121 -3.39 31.29 -36.30
N THR A 122 -4.26 31.71 -37.26
CA THR A 122 -5.70 31.79 -37.04
C THR A 122 -6.41 30.78 -37.94
N ILE A 123 -7.19 29.91 -37.36
CA ILE A 123 -8.01 28.95 -38.08
C ILE A 123 -9.37 29.62 -38.34
N PRO A 124 -9.74 29.90 -39.61
CA PRO A 124 -11.01 30.59 -39.91
C PRO A 124 -12.22 29.67 -39.61
N SER A 125 -13.38 30.29 -39.38
CA SER A 125 -14.62 29.57 -39.09
C SER A 125 -15.16 28.74 -40.29
N SER A 126 -14.63 28.98 -41.47
CA SER A 126 -14.91 28.19 -42.67
C SER A 126 -14.33 26.76 -42.61
N VAL A 127 -13.28 26.55 -41.81
CA VAL A 127 -12.68 25.21 -41.62
C VAL A 127 -13.64 24.32 -40.83
N THR A 128 -14.37 23.48 -41.55
CA THR A 128 -15.30 22.50 -40.94
C THR A 128 -14.68 21.13 -40.74
N ASN A 129 -13.51 20.89 -41.32
CA ASN A 129 -12.72 19.67 -41.14
C ASN A 129 -11.26 20.03 -40.87
N LEU A 130 -10.87 19.90 -39.62
CA LEU A 130 -9.47 20.00 -39.16
C LEU A 130 -8.94 18.60 -38.91
N GLY A 131 -7.99 18.18 -39.75
CA GLY A 131 -7.43 16.85 -39.69
C GLY A 131 -6.59 16.62 -38.42
N LYS A 132 -6.32 15.35 -38.14
CA LYS A 132 -5.50 14.92 -37.01
C LYS A 132 -4.08 15.51 -37.06
N ASN A 133 -3.47 15.78 -35.92
CA ASN A 133 -2.10 16.30 -35.82
C ASN A 133 -1.82 17.58 -36.61
N SER A 134 -2.86 18.34 -37.06
CA SER A 134 -2.67 19.44 -38.00
C SER A 134 -1.63 20.46 -37.60
N PHE A 135 -1.40 20.70 -36.32
CA PHE A 135 -0.36 21.59 -35.76
C PHE A 135 0.53 20.87 -34.75
N SER A 136 0.55 19.54 -34.75
CA SER A 136 1.39 18.77 -33.81
C SER A 136 2.87 19.14 -33.98
N GLY A 137 3.60 19.35 -32.88
CA GLY A 137 5.01 19.70 -32.92
C GLY A 137 5.32 21.15 -33.36
N CYS A 138 4.32 22.02 -33.44
CA CYS A 138 4.54 23.48 -33.63
C CYS A 138 5.06 24.10 -32.31
N SER A 139 6.30 23.80 -31.96
CA SER A 139 6.86 24.10 -30.64
C SER A 139 6.95 25.59 -30.28
N ARG A 140 6.95 26.50 -31.26
CA ARG A 140 6.92 27.95 -31.03
C ARG A 140 5.53 28.58 -30.99
N LEU A 141 4.45 27.79 -31.24
CA LEU A 141 3.09 28.32 -31.20
C LEU A 141 2.75 28.78 -29.78
N THR A 142 2.38 30.06 -29.60
CA THR A 142 2.12 30.64 -28.28
C THR A 142 0.63 30.76 -27.95
N SER A 143 -0.20 30.94 -28.94
CA SER A 143 -1.66 31.03 -28.76
C SER A 143 -2.39 30.52 -29.97
N ILE A 144 -3.61 30.03 -29.78
CA ILE A 144 -4.49 29.56 -30.87
C ILE A 144 -5.95 29.87 -30.54
N THR A 145 -6.68 30.26 -31.58
CA THR A 145 -8.16 30.29 -31.56
C THR A 145 -8.67 29.26 -32.55
N VAL A 146 -9.44 28.28 -32.08
CA VAL A 146 -10.08 27.26 -32.88
C VAL A 146 -11.53 27.67 -33.11
N SER A 147 -11.88 27.92 -34.36
CA SER A 147 -13.21 28.35 -34.75
C SER A 147 -14.21 27.18 -34.81
N SER A 148 -15.47 27.49 -34.89
CA SER A 148 -16.63 26.60 -34.62
C SER A 148 -16.90 25.49 -35.64
N GLY A 149 -16.06 25.33 -36.69
CA GLY A 149 -16.34 24.39 -37.77
C GLY A 149 -16.08 22.91 -37.47
N SER A 150 -15.06 22.63 -36.64
CA SER A 150 -14.59 21.26 -36.38
C SER A 150 -15.31 20.62 -35.23
N ASN A 151 -15.91 19.44 -35.44
CA ASN A 151 -16.65 18.72 -34.41
C ASN A 151 -15.72 18.03 -33.38
N LYS A 152 -14.53 17.53 -33.80
CA LYS A 152 -13.54 16.83 -33.03
C LYS A 152 -12.13 17.36 -33.31
N LEU A 153 -11.32 17.52 -32.26
CA LEU A 153 -9.90 17.88 -32.33
C LEU A 153 -9.08 16.70 -31.87
N GLU A 154 -8.32 16.04 -32.73
CA GLU A 154 -7.54 14.86 -32.41
C GLU A 154 -6.04 15.11 -32.63
N SER A 155 -5.27 15.08 -31.57
CA SER A 155 -3.83 15.35 -31.53
C SER A 155 -3.41 16.68 -32.17
N CYS A 156 -4.37 17.59 -32.42
CA CYS A 156 -4.15 18.75 -33.27
C CYS A 156 -3.02 19.66 -32.80
N PHE A 157 -2.76 19.74 -31.50
CA PHE A 157 -1.76 20.64 -30.87
C PHE A 157 -0.77 19.88 -30.00
N SER A 158 -0.66 18.56 -30.17
CA SER A 158 0.29 17.75 -29.41
C SER A 158 1.73 18.26 -29.62
N GLY A 159 2.50 18.41 -28.54
CA GLY A 159 3.88 18.89 -28.61
C GLY A 159 4.06 20.38 -28.94
N CYS A 160 3.00 21.18 -28.84
CA CYS A 160 3.10 22.63 -28.91
C CYS A 160 3.60 23.17 -27.57
N GLU A 161 4.89 22.95 -27.29
CA GLU A 161 5.50 23.18 -25.96
C GLU A 161 5.33 24.62 -25.44
N ASN A 162 5.34 25.63 -26.31
CA ASN A 162 5.20 27.03 -25.93
C ASN A 162 3.75 27.56 -25.96
N LEU A 163 2.77 26.70 -26.29
CA LEU A 163 1.37 27.10 -26.33
C LEU A 163 0.87 27.47 -24.94
N ALA A 164 0.62 28.77 -24.72
CA ALA A 164 0.27 29.30 -23.40
C ALA A 164 -1.24 29.50 -23.22
N SER A 165 -1.95 29.85 -24.29
CA SER A 165 -3.38 30.09 -24.23
C SER A 165 -4.12 29.51 -25.42
N VAL A 166 -5.34 28.97 -25.17
CA VAL A 166 -6.21 28.37 -26.18
C VAL A 166 -7.63 28.87 -25.98
N ILE A 167 -8.25 29.29 -27.09
CA ILE A 167 -9.68 29.63 -27.14
C ILE A 167 -10.36 28.66 -28.12
N ILE A 168 -11.30 27.89 -27.62
CA ILE A 168 -12.12 26.99 -28.43
C ILE A 168 -13.53 27.59 -28.51
N GLN A 169 -14.02 27.82 -29.74
CA GLN A 169 -15.36 28.37 -29.94
C GLN A 169 -16.45 27.30 -29.89
N LEU A 170 -17.69 27.72 -29.72
CA LEU A 170 -18.86 26.83 -29.76
C LEU A 170 -18.89 26.03 -31.07
N GLY A 171 -19.26 24.74 -31.00
CA GLY A 171 -19.33 23.84 -32.16
C GLY A 171 -18.44 22.60 -32.00
N VAL A 172 -17.26 22.75 -31.37
CA VAL A 172 -16.42 21.61 -31.01
C VAL A 172 -17.13 20.79 -29.94
N ARG A 173 -17.28 19.49 -30.17
CA ARG A 173 -17.96 18.54 -29.25
C ARG A 173 -17.00 17.62 -28.51
N GLU A 174 -15.81 17.35 -29.07
CA GLU A 174 -14.83 16.46 -28.52
C GLU A 174 -13.42 17.05 -28.60
N LEU A 175 -12.72 17.10 -27.45
CA LEU A 175 -11.27 17.22 -27.44
C LEU A 175 -10.74 15.78 -27.45
N GLY A 176 -10.30 15.33 -28.61
CA GLY A 176 -9.91 13.95 -28.84
C GLY A 176 -8.56 13.59 -28.23
N ASP A 177 -8.07 12.42 -28.59
CA ASP A 177 -6.85 11.87 -28.03
C ASP A 177 -5.65 12.77 -28.31
N ASN A 178 -4.80 12.95 -27.30
CA ASN A 178 -3.57 13.75 -27.31
C ASN A 178 -3.75 15.22 -27.80
N CYS A 179 -4.98 15.77 -27.76
CA CYS A 179 -5.28 17.08 -28.39
C CYS A 179 -4.28 18.18 -27.99
N PHE A 180 -3.96 18.26 -26.69
CA PHE A 180 -2.98 19.22 -26.10
C PHE A 180 -1.86 18.48 -25.34
N ALA A 181 -1.58 17.23 -25.67
CA ALA A 181 -0.53 16.49 -25.01
C ALA A 181 0.83 17.21 -25.16
N GLU A 182 1.61 17.27 -24.06
CA GLU A 182 2.94 17.91 -23.99
C GLU A 182 2.92 19.41 -24.32
N CYS A 183 1.77 20.09 -24.13
CA CYS A 183 1.70 21.56 -24.16
C CYS A 183 2.20 22.11 -22.81
N ALA A 184 3.49 21.99 -22.54
CA ALA A 184 4.08 22.24 -21.23
C ALA A 184 3.85 23.67 -20.68
N ASN A 185 3.74 24.66 -21.57
CA ASN A 185 3.51 26.06 -21.20
C ASN A 185 2.03 26.47 -21.15
N LEU A 186 1.09 25.55 -21.38
CA LEU A 186 -0.34 25.87 -21.34
C LEU A 186 -0.75 26.29 -19.93
N THR A 187 -1.15 27.56 -19.78
CA THR A 187 -1.60 28.13 -18.49
C THR A 187 -3.10 28.31 -18.43
N SER A 188 -3.75 28.50 -19.58
CA SER A 188 -5.19 28.71 -19.64
C SER A 188 -5.79 28.14 -20.92
N ILE A 189 -6.98 27.59 -20.81
CA ILE A 189 -7.78 27.13 -21.93
C ILE A 189 -9.26 27.47 -21.68
N LYS A 190 -9.91 28.07 -22.69
CA LYS A 190 -11.36 28.32 -22.66
C LYS A 190 -12.05 27.24 -23.45
N ILE A 191 -12.75 26.35 -22.73
CA ILE A 191 -13.48 25.22 -23.29
C ILE A 191 -14.97 25.58 -23.36
N PRO A 192 -15.61 25.49 -24.52
CA PRO A 192 -17.03 25.81 -24.64
C PRO A 192 -17.94 24.70 -24.08
N SER A 193 -19.18 25.07 -23.72
CA SER A 193 -20.19 24.14 -23.20
C SER A 193 -20.64 23.07 -24.20
N SER A 194 -20.28 23.20 -25.49
CA SER A 194 -20.55 22.18 -26.49
C SER A 194 -19.68 20.94 -26.40
N VAL A 195 -18.54 21.03 -25.69
CA VAL A 195 -17.64 19.89 -25.47
C VAL A 195 -18.21 18.94 -24.43
N THR A 196 -18.31 17.67 -24.79
CA THR A 196 -18.90 16.61 -23.92
C THR A 196 -17.92 15.50 -23.56
N LYS A 197 -16.72 15.48 -24.19
CA LYS A 197 -15.71 14.43 -23.95
C LYS A 197 -14.29 14.96 -24.06
N PHE A 198 -13.42 14.50 -23.16
CA PHE A 198 -11.97 14.59 -23.28
C PHE A 198 -11.41 13.20 -23.60
N GLY A 199 -10.63 13.10 -24.67
CA GLY A 199 -9.98 11.85 -25.12
C GLY A 199 -8.80 11.43 -24.26
N GLU A 200 -8.15 10.34 -24.70
CA GLU A 200 -6.94 9.84 -24.04
C GLU A 200 -5.81 10.86 -24.09
N ASN A 201 -5.08 11.04 -22.98
CA ASN A 201 -3.93 11.94 -22.85
C ASN A 201 -4.23 13.39 -23.34
N CYS A 202 -5.49 13.83 -23.32
CA CYS A 202 -5.89 15.12 -23.94
C CYS A 202 -5.04 16.29 -23.46
N PHE A 203 -4.73 16.37 -22.15
CA PHE A 203 -3.88 17.40 -21.51
C PHE A 203 -2.62 16.83 -20.87
N LYS A 204 -2.22 15.61 -21.25
CA LYS A 204 -1.03 14.98 -20.67
C LYS A 204 0.19 15.88 -20.77
N GLY A 205 0.94 16.05 -19.67
CA GLY A 205 2.17 16.85 -19.65
C GLY A 205 1.97 18.36 -19.72
N CYS A 206 0.74 18.87 -19.56
CA CYS A 206 0.50 20.32 -19.45
C CYS A 206 0.96 20.84 -18.09
N SER A 207 2.28 20.92 -17.90
CA SER A 207 2.90 21.12 -16.59
C SER A 207 2.68 22.51 -15.96
N LYS A 208 2.32 23.52 -16.75
CA LYS A 208 1.96 24.86 -16.26
C LYS A 208 0.45 25.11 -16.12
N LEU A 209 -0.39 24.13 -16.41
CA LEU A 209 -1.83 24.27 -16.23
C LEU A 209 -2.17 24.21 -14.73
N THR A 210 -2.53 25.36 -14.15
CA THR A 210 -2.78 25.48 -12.71
C THR A 210 -4.24 25.19 -12.33
N SER A 211 -5.14 25.45 -13.24
CA SER A 211 -6.58 25.18 -13.10
C SER A 211 -7.22 25.00 -14.48
N ILE A 212 -8.35 24.34 -14.53
CA ILE A 212 -9.16 24.15 -15.74
C ILE A 212 -10.64 24.25 -15.42
N ASP A 213 -11.36 25.09 -16.16
CA ASP A 213 -12.81 25.17 -16.08
C ASP A 213 -13.41 24.08 -16.96
N ILE A 214 -13.93 23.04 -16.32
CA ILE A 214 -14.53 21.89 -17.00
C ILE A 214 -16.03 22.14 -17.21
N PRO A 215 -16.52 22.17 -18.46
CA PRO A 215 -17.94 22.38 -18.73
C PRO A 215 -18.83 21.30 -18.09
N ALA A 216 -19.99 21.70 -17.58
CA ALA A 216 -20.94 20.80 -16.92
C ALA A 216 -21.55 19.72 -17.88
N GLY A 217 -21.31 19.81 -19.20
CA GLY A 217 -21.73 18.82 -20.19
C GLY A 217 -20.75 17.65 -20.39
N ILE A 218 -19.57 17.71 -19.78
CA ILE A 218 -18.57 16.65 -19.91
C ILE A 218 -19.05 15.39 -19.20
N THR A 219 -18.99 14.24 -19.88
CA THR A 219 -19.41 12.94 -19.35
C THR A 219 -18.24 11.96 -19.15
N GLU A 220 -17.10 12.23 -19.80
CA GLU A 220 -15.98 11.29 -19.80
C GLU A 220 -14.63 12.02 -19.84
N PHE A 221 -13.68 11.54 -19.00
CA PHE A 221 -12.27 11.81 -19.12
C PHE A 221 -11.56 10.54 -19.59
N GLY A 222 -10.85 10.63 -20.71
CA GLY A 222 -10.06 9.52 -21.26
C GLY A 222 -8.89 9.13 -20.35
N LYS A 223 -8.28 8.01 -20.69
CA LYS A 223 -7.08 7.50 -20.02
C LYS A 223 -5.96 8.55 -20.06
N GLY A 224 -5.30 8.78 -18.93
CA GLY A 224 -4.18 9.72 -18.83
C GLY A 224 -4.53 11.18 -19.14
N CYS A 225 -5.82 11.55 -19.17
CA CYS A 225 -6.27 12.86 -19.67
C CYS A 225 -5.49 14.05 -19.08
N PHE A 226 -5.20 14.05 -17.79
CA PHE A 226 -4.43 15.08 -17.07
C PHE A 226 -3.11 14.53 -16.50
N SER A 227 -2.65 13.37 -16.98
CA SER A 227 -1.41 12.77 -16.47
C SER A 227 -0.23 13.72 -16.64
N GLY A 228 0.55 13.92 -15.55
CA GLY A 228 1.70 14.82 -15.56
C GLY A 228 1.36 16.31 -15.60
N CYS A 229 0.11 16.72 -15.34
CA CYS A 229 -0.26 18.12 -15.14
C CYS A 229 0.27 18.60 -13.78
N THR A 230 1.59 18.72 -13.65
CA THR A 230 2.26 19.01 -12.39
C THR A 230 1.93 20.39 -11.82
N GLY A 231 1.42 21.30 -12.65
CA GLY A 231 0.97 22.64 -12.21
C GLY A 231 -0.40 22.67 -11.55
N LEU A 232 -1.23 21.62 -11.76
CA LEU A 232 -2.62 21.60 -11.32
C LEU A 232 -2.69 21.55 -9.79
N THR A 233 -3.29 22.59 -9.18
CA THR A 233 -3.37 22.73 -7.71
C THR A 233 -4.71 22.31 -7.14
N SER A 234 -5.77 22.44 -7.93
CA SER A 234 -7.13 22.03 -7.59
C SER A 234 -7.86 21.60 -8.86
N GLY A 235 -8.85 20.75 -8.69
CA GLY A 235 -9.73 20.32 -9.77
C GLY A 235 -11.09 19.96 -9.22
N THR A 236 -12.14 20.29 -9.96
CA THR A 236 -13.50 19.82 -9.71
C THR A 236 -13.87 18.88 -10.83
N ILE A 237 -14.32 17.68 -10.48
CA ILE A 237 -14.90 16.75 -11.45
C ILE A 237 -16.41 17.01 -11.45
N PRO A 238 -16.98 17.51 -12.58
CA PRO A 238 -18.42 17.75 -12.65
C PRO A 238 -19.25 16.49 -12.37
N VAL A 239 -20.41 16.65 -11.76
CA VAL A 239 -21.35 15.53 -11.50
C VAL A 239 -21.87 14.85 -12.76
N SER A 240 -21.70 15.47 -13.92
CA SER A 240 -22.03 14.88 -15.24
C SER A 240 -21.02 13.81 -15.66
N VAL A 241 -19.80 13.83 -15.10
CA VAL A 241 -18.76 12.84 -15.42
C VAL A 241 -19.11 11.50 -14.77
N VAL A 242 -19.26 10.50 -15.61
CA VAL A 242 -19.56 9.11 -15.19
C VAL A 242 -18.38 8.16 -15.39
N LEU A 243 -17.39 8.57 -16.18
CA LEU A 243 -16.20 7.77 -16.47
C LEU A 243 -14.94 8.65 -16.37
N VAL A 244 -14.00 8.19 -15.53
CA VAL A 244 -12.64 8.72 -15.44
C VAL A 244 -11.69 7.56 -15.80
N GLY A 245 -10.89 7.72 -16.84
CA GLY A 245 -9.99 6.68 -17.33
C GLY A 245 -8.80 6.42 -16.42
N ASP A 246 -8.10 5.32 -16.70
CA ASP A 246 -6.88 4.96 -15.98
C ASP A 246 -5.81 6.07 -16.06
N ASN A 247 -5.00 6.25 -15.01
CA ASN A 247 -3.93 7.26 -14.93
C ASN A 247 -4.40 8.71 -15.17
N CYS A 248 -5.70 9.01 -15.04
CA CYS A 248 -6.26 10.31 -15.48
C CYS A 248 -5.54 11.52 -14.85
N PHE A 249 -5.26 11.49 -13.56
CA PHE A 249 -4.55 12.52 -12.80
C PHE A 249 -3.18 12.04 -12.27
N ASN A 250 -2.65 10.95 -12.84
CA ASN A 250 -1.34 10.41 -12.41
C ASN A 250 -0.25 11.48 -12.51
N GLY A 251 0.53 11.64 -11.43
CA GLY A 251 1.63 12.61 -11.40
C GLY A 251 1.21 14.07 -11.40
N CYS A 252 -0.02 14.40 -10.97
CA CYS A 252 -0.42 15.77 -10.68
C CYS A 252 0.20 16.23 -9.35
N ASP A 253 1.52 16.44 -9.35
CA ASP A 253 2.34 16.61 -8.15
C ASP A 253 1.88 17.75 -7.21
N ASN A 254 1.27 18.79 -7.74
CA ASN A 254 0.81 19.97 -6.98
C ASN A 254 -0.68 19.92 -6.62
N LEU A 255 -1.41 18.89 -7.02
CA LEU A 255 -2.83 18.75 -6.66
C LEU A 255 -2.97 18.59 -5.14
N VAL A 256 -3.67 19.53 -4.50
CA VAL A 256 -3.80 19.57 -3.02
C VAL A 256 -5.05 18.86 -2.55
N SER A 257 -6.15 19.02 -3.27
CA SER A 257 -7.44 18.41 -2.91
C SER A 257 -8.25 18.07 -4.15
N ILE A 258 -9.10 17.05 -4.04
CA ILE A 258 -10.04 16.65 -5.10
C ILE A 258 -11.34 16.12 -4.47
N GLU A 259 -12.47 16.48 -5.11
CA GLU A 259 -13.75 15.87 -4.82
C GLU A 259 -14.16 14.94 -5.97
N ILE A 260 -14.51 13.70 -5.62
CA ILE A 260 -14.97 12.67 -6.56
C ILE A 260 -16.49 12.58 -6.42
N PRO A 261 -17.24 12.96 -7.46
CA PRO A 261 -18.69 13.02 -7.40
C PRO A 261 -19.35 11.63 -7.36
N SER A 262 -20.57 11.59 -6.87
CA SER A 262 -21.37 10.36 -6.72
C SER A 262 -21.71 9.66 -8.06
N SER A 263 -21.53 10.33 -9.18
CA SER A 263 -21.70 9.78 -10.53
C SER A 263 -20.60 8.76 -10.92
N ILE A 264 -19.46 8.78 -10.21
CA ILE A 264 -18.33 7.90 -10.49
C ILE A 264 -18.44 6.66 -9.62
N ALA A 265 -18.89 5.55 -10.22
CA ALA A 265 -18.98 4.27 -9.51
C ALA A 265 -17.61 3.60 -9.31
N LYS A 266 -16.60 3.95 -10.11
CA LYS A 266 -15.30 3.28 -10.12
C LYS A 266 -14.16 4.29 -10.21
N ILE A 267 -13.29 4.31 -9.22
CA ILE A 267 -12.05 5.09 -9.27
C ILE A 267 -11.02 4.22 -9.97
N SER A 268 -10.65 4.62 -11.19
CA SER A 268 -9.87 3.82 -12.13
C SER A 268 -8.41 3.62 -11.68
N LYS A 269 -7.74 2.66 -12.34
CA LYS A 269 -6.35 2.29 -12.02
C LYS A 269 -5.42 3.49 -12.12
N LYS A 270 -4.57 3.65 -11.08
CA LYS A 270 -3.56 4.72 -10.98
C LYS A 270 -4.13 6.13 -11.19
N CYS A 271 -5.46 6.32 -11.00
CA CYS A 271 -6.12 7.58 -11.35
C CYS A 271 -5.47 8.80 -10.70
N PHE A 272 -5.09 8.70 -9.42
CA PHE A 272 -4.43 9.75 -8.64
C PHE A 272 -3.04 9.30 -8.13
N SER A 273 -2.43 8.28 -8.76
CA SER A 273 -1.10 7.83 -8.37
C SER A 273 -0.10 8.97 -8.47
N ASP A 274 0.84 9.02 -7.53
CA ASP A 274 1.92 10.02 -7.48
C ASP A 274 1.47 11.49 -7.38
N CYS A 275 0.26 11.75 -6.90
CA CYS A 275 -0.18 13.10 -6.52
C CYS A 275 0.44 13.49 -5.16
N LYS A 276 1.73 13.85 -5.16
CA LYS A 276 2.55 13.98 -3.95
C LYS A 276 2.06 15.02 -2.94
N LYS A 277 1.44 16.13 -3.41
CA LYS A 277 0.89 17.16 -2.54
C LYS A 277 -0.60 16.97 -2.18
N LEU A 278 -1.21 15.88 -2.62
CA LEU A 278 -2.61 15.60 -2.29
C LEU A 278 -2.74 15.35 -0.77
N THR A 279 -3.42 16.24 -0.07
CA THR A 279 -3.61 16.16 1.39
C THR A 279 -4.96 15.61 1.77
N SER A 280 -5.98 15.84 0.93
CA SER A 280 -7.35 15.40 1.20
C SER A 280 -8.07 14.97 -0.08
N VAL A 281 -8.86 13.90 0.06
CA VAL A 281 -9.75 13.39 -0.98
C VAL A 281 -11.14 13.22 -0.39
N THR A 282 -12.13 13.83 -1.02
CA THR A 282 -13.53 13.62 -0.68
C THR A 282 -14.16 12.71 -1.73
N ILE A 283 -14.56 11.50 -1.33
CA ILE A 283 -15.28 10.57 -2.20
C ILE A 283 -16.75 10.61 -1.79
N LEU A 284 -17.62 11.10 -2.68
CA LEU A 284 -19.05 11.11 -2.40
C LEU A 284 -19.66 9.70 -2.52
N PRO A 285 -20.76 9.41 -1.81
CA PRO A 285 -21.46 8.13 -1.90
C PRO A 285 -21.90 7.83 -3.35
N GLY A 286 -21.50 6.67 -3.89
CA GLY A 286 -21.70 6.27 -5.29
C GLY A 286 -20.52 5.46 -5.81
N ALA A 287 -19.31 5.73 -5.30
CA ALA A 287 -18.16 4.91 -5.61
C ALA A 287 -18.30 3.51 -4.97
N GLU A 288 -18.16 2.47 -5.79
CA GLU A 288 -18.28 1.06 -5.40
C GLU A 288 -16.92 0.37 -5.36
N VAL A 289 -15.98 0.83 -6.21
CA VAL A 289 -14.66 0.19 -6.39
C VAL A 289 -13.55 1.24 -6.40
N LEU A 290 -12.53 1.00 -5.59
CA LEU A 290 -11.22 1.60 -5.72
C LEU A 290 -10.34 0.61 -6.49
N GLU A 291 -9.94 0.96 -7.72
CA GLU A 291 -9.08 0.10 -8.55
C GLU A 291 -7.62 0.16 -8.13
N ASP A 292 -6.80 -0.69 -8.77
CA ASP A 292 -5.40 -0.88 -8.40
C ASP A 292 -4.60 0.44 -8.46
N SER A 293 -3.81 0.68 -7.43
CA SER A 293 -2.88 1.81 -7.30
C SER A 293 -3.55 3.19 -7.42
N CYS A 294 -4.88 3.31 -7.20
CA CYS A 294 -5.61 4.55 -7.52
C CYS A 294 -5.12 5.77 -6.74
N PHE A 295 -4.54 5.62 -5.56
CA PHE A 295 -3.89 6.68 -4.75
C PHE A 295 -2.44 6.34 -4.39
N ALA A 296 -1.80 5.39 -5.09
CA ALA A 296 -0.42 5.01 -4.79
C ALA A 296 0.52 6.21 -4.87
N GLY A 297 1.46 6.35 -3.92
CA GLY A 297 2.44 7.44 -3.92
C GLY A 297 1.90 8.82 -3.51
N CYS A 298 0.65 8.92 -3.03
CA CYS A 298 0.11 10.16 -2.46
C CYS A 298 0.72 10.41 -1.07
N SER A 299 2.00 10.79 -1.04
CA SER A 299 2.80 10.82 0.18
C SER A 299 2.33 11.84 1.24
N ASN A 300 1.59 12.87 0.86
CA ASN A 300 1.05 13.87 1.78
C ASN A 300 -0.44 13.65 2.13
N LEU A 301 -1.06 12.57 1.63
CA LEU A 301 -2.45 12.25 1.98
C LEU A 301 -2.53 11.89 3.46
N THR A 302 -3.15 12.76 4.26
CA THR A 302 -3.22 12.58 5.72
C THR A 302 -4.43 11.79 6.16
N THR A 303 -5.56 11.99 5.48
CA THR A 303 -6.82 11.31 5.77
C THR A 303 -7.61 11.10 4.49
N ILE A 304 -8.35 10.00 4.45
CA ILE A 304 -9.34 9.74 3.39
C ILE A 304 -10.58 9.12 3.99
N LYS A 305 -11.74 9.64 3.58
CA LYS A 305 -13.03 9.05 3.93
C LYS A 305 -13.52 8.19 2.78
N ILE A 306 -13.44 6.88 2.95
CA ILE A 306 -13.95 5.91 1.98
C ILE A 306 -15.44 5.71 2.28
N PRO A 307 -16.37 5.95 1.32
CA PRO A 307 -17.81 5.81 1.57
C PRO A 307 -18.23 4.34 1.74
N SER A 308 -19.33 4.12 2.46
CA SER A 308 -19.86 2.77 2.73
C SER A 308 -20.32 2.01 1.48
N SER A 309 -20.47 2.68 0.35
CA SER A 309 -20.76 2.06 -0.96
C SER A 309 -19.59 1.27 -1.52
N VAL A 310 -18.35 1.53 -1.05
CA VAL A 310 -17.16 0.81 -1.54
C VAL A 310 -17.13 -0.62 -0.98
N SER A 311 -17.09 -1.58 -1.91
CA SER A 311 -17.04 -3.00 -1.64
C SER A 311 -15.70 -3.66 -1.98
N LYS A 312 -14.84 -2.96 -2.75
CA LYS A 312 -13.53 -3.46 -3.17
C LYS A 312 -12.48 -2.34 -3.11
N ILE A 313 -11.33 -2.69 -2.53
CA ILE A 313 -10.11 -1.88 -2.52
C ILE A 313 -9.03 -2.69 -3.23
N GLY A 314 -8.58 -2.21 -4.39
CA GLY A 314 -7.66 -2.91 -5.29
C GLY A 314 -6.22 -2.98 -4.77
N GLU A 315 -5.37 -3.67 -5.56
CA GLU A 315 -3.95 -3.84 -5.30
C GLU A 315 -3.23 -2.49 -5.19
N SER A 316 -2.36 -2.34 -4.18
CA SER A 316 -1.51 -1.15 -4.01
C SER A 316 -2.28 0.19 -3.99
N SER A 317 -3.61 0.18 -3.70
CA SER A 317 -4.46 1.37 -3.83
C SER A 317 -3.96 2.56 -3.02
N PHE A 318 -3.33 2.31 -1.86
CA PHE A 318 -2.73 3.32 -0.98
C PHE A 318 -1.24 3.08 -0.75
N TYR A 319 -0.58 2.30 -1.62
CA TYR A 319 0.86 2.04 -1.50
C TYR A 319 1.65 3.34 -1.38
N GLY A 320 2.52 3.44 -0.37
CA GLY A 320 3.39 4.61 -0.19
C GLY A 320 2.68 5.91 0.21
N CYS A 321 1.42 5.85 0.68
CA CYS A 321 0.74 6.99 1.29
C CYS A 321 1.33 7.28 2.68
N SER A 322 2.59 7.74 2.72
CA SER A 322 3.37 7.90 3.95
C SER A 322 2.82 8.93 4.94
N GLY A 323 2.00 9.88 4.46
CA GLY A 323 1.32 10.86 5.30
C GLY A 323 0.03 10.35 5.95
N LEU A 324 -0.49 9.18 5.51
CA LEU A 324 -1.76 8.67 5.99
C LEU A 324 -1.65 8.22 7.45
N THR A 325 -2.33 8.93 8.35
CA THR A 325 -2.26 8.66 9.80
C THR A 325 -3.33 7.71 10.30
N SER A 326 -4.47 7.69 9.63
CA SER A 326 -5.59 6.80 9.92
C SER A 326 -6.43 6.56 8.67
N VAL A 327 -7.08 5.40 8.61
CA VAL A 327 -8.03 5.04 7.55
C VAL A 327 -9.20 4.28 8.14
N SER A 328 -10.42 4.62 7.71
CA SER A 328 -11.62 3.86 8.04
C SER A 328 -12.01 3.00 6.84
N ILE A 329 -11.86 1.69 6.97
CA ILE A 329 -12.22 0.73 5.93
C ILE A 329 -13.72 0.44 6.06
N PRO A 330 -14.53 0.60 5.00
CA PRO A 330 -15.96 0.33 5.05
C PRO A 330 -16.31 -1.14 5.35
N THR A 331 -17.39 -1.37 6.06
CA THR A 331 -17.86 -2.74 6.41
C THR A 331 -18.30 -3.57 5.19
N GLY A 332 -18.58 -2.92 4.07
CA GLY A 332 -18.90 -3.59 2.79
C GLY A 332 -17.72 -4.24 2.11
N VAL A 333 -16.49 -3.85 2.46
CA VAL A 333 -15.26 -4.41 1.86
C VAL A 333 -15.07 -5.84 2.30
N LYS A 334 -14.87 -6.74 1.34
CA LYS A 334 -14.67 -8.19 1.54
C LYS A 334 -13.20 -8.59 1.49
N GLU A 335 -12.43 -7.90 0.69
CA GLU A 335 -11.05 -8.20 0.39
C GLU A 335 -10.22 -6.91 0.36
N LEU A 336 -9.03 -6.94 0.92
CA LEU A 336 -8.01 -5.91 0.75
C LEU A 336 -6.98 -6.43 -0.24
N GLY A 337 -6.75 -5.70 -1.32
CA GLY A 337 -5.81 -6.07 -2.39
C GLY A 337 -4.37 -6.18 -1.91
N TRP A 338 -3.51 -6.81 -2.71
CA TRP A 338 -2.08 -6.97 -2.42
C TRP A 338 -1.43 -5.60 -2.19
N SER A 339 -0.55 -5.52 -1.18
CA SER A 339 0.17 -4.29 -0.84
C SER A 339 -0.72 -3.06 -0.68
N CYS A 340 -2.01 -3.23 -0.37
CA CYS A 340 -3.03 -2.17 -0.41
C CYS A 340 -2.63 -0.94 0.42
N PHE A 341 -2.08 -1.12 1.61
CA PHE A 341 -1.57 -0.08 2.50
C PHE A 341 -0.06 -0.20 2.76
N ALA A 342 0.68 -0.94 1.91
CA ALA A 342 2.12 -1.09 2.12
C ALA A 342 2.83 0.26 2.05
N GLU A 343 3.89 0.43 2.86
CA GLU A 343 4.67 1.67 2.97
C GLU A 343 3.86 2.91 3.44
N CYS A 344 2.69 2.70 4.07
CA CYS A 344 1.96 3.76 4.77
C CYS A 344 2.64 4.05 6.11
N THR A 345 3.81 4.66 6.08
CA THR A 345 4.68 4.83 7.26
C THR A 345 4.10 5.74 8.34
N GLY A 346 3.14 6.60 8.00
CA GLY A 346 2.42 7.46 8.95
C GLY A 346 1.27 6.77 9.68
N LEU A 347 0.82 5.60 9.19
CA LEU A 347 -0.36 4.91 9.73
C LEU A 347 -0.06 4.40 11.14
N THR A 348 -0.83 4.90 12.13
CA THR A 348 -0.59 4.58 13.54
C THR A 348 -1.46 3.43 14.05
N SER A 349 -2.66 3.32 13.53
CA SER A 349 -3.59 2.24 13.85
C SER A 349 -4.50 1.93 12.68
N VAL A 350 -4.96 0.69 12.58
CA VAL A 350 -5.98 0.27 11.62
C VAL A 350 -6.94 -0.71 12.25
N SER A 351 -8.23 -0.53 11.97
CA SER A 351 -9.28 -1.48 12.32
C SER A 351 -9.79 -2.10 11.03
N ILE A 352 -9.60 -3.40 10.89
CA ILE A 352 -10.10 -4.17 9.75
C ILE A 352 -11.54 -4.59 10.10
N PRO A 353 -12.55 -4.22 9.29
CA PRO A 353 -13.94 -4.53 9.61
C PRO A 353 -14.27 -6.01 9.44
N ALA A 354 -15.29 -6.49 10.18
CA ALA A 354 -15.77 -7.88 10.12
C ALA A 354 -16.27 -8.33 8.72
N GLY A 355 -16.47 -7.40 7.80
CA GLY A 355 -16.78 -7.70 6.41
C GLY A 355 -15.63 -8.32 5.63
N VAL A 356 -14.39 -8.02 6.02
CA VAL A 356 -13.18 -8.55 5.37
C VAL A 356 -12.98 -10.00 5.78
N THR A 357 -12.93 -10.88 4.81
CA THR A 357 -12.70 -12.32 4.99
C THR A 357 -11.32 -12.75 4.54
N GLU A 358 -10.65 -11.93 3.74
CA GLU A 358 -9.34 -12.22 3.16
C GLU A 358 -8.44 -10.98 3.18
N LEU A 359 -7.23 -11.16 3.63
CA LEU A 359 -6.13 -10.22 3.49
C LEU A 359 -5.17 -10.79 2.44
N ASN A 360 -4.66 -9.94 1.56
CA ASN A 360 -3.66 -10.35 0.58
C ASN A 360 -2.24 -10.02 1.03
N ASP A 361 -1.25 -10.62 0.33
CA ASP A 361 0.17 -10.48 0.67
C ASP A 361 0.58 -9.01 0.79
N SER A 362 1.46 -8.73 1.75
CA SER A 362 2.07 -7.43 1.98
C SER A 362 1.08 -6.30 2.29
N CYS A 363 -0.18 -6.60 2.66
CA CYS A 363 -1.26 -5.61 2.77
C CYS A 363 -0.88 -4.39 3.63
N PHE A 364 -0.12 -4.59 4.73
CA PHE A 364 0.39 -3.55 5.63
C PHE A 364 1.92 -3.57 5.76
N ALA A 365 2.63 -4.15 4.79
CA ALA A 365 4.09 -4.22 4.82
C ALA A 365 4.70 -2.81 4.86
N GLY A 366 5.73 -2.60 5.67
CA GLY A 366 6.40 -1.30 5.79
C GLY A 366 5.60 -0.20 6.50
N CYS A 367 4.44 -0.52 7.11
CA CYS A 367 3.70 0.43 7.95
C CYS A 367 4.47 0.68 9.26
N SER A 368 5.61 1.35 9.16
CA SER A 368 6.55 1.53 10.26
C SER A 368 6.01 2.36 11.43
N GLY A 369 4.96 3.15 11.19
CA GLY A 369 4.24 3.92 12.23
C GLY A 369 3.22 3.10 13.02
N LEU A 370 2.82 1.91 12.53
CA LEU A 370 1.71 1.13 13.07
C LEU A 370 2.05 0.60 14.47
N THR A 371 1.24 0.98 15.46
CA THR A 371 1.41 0.57 16.85
C THR A 371 0.44 -0.53 17.27
N SER A 372 -0.73 -0.57 16.63
CA SER A 372 -1.76 -1.57 16.90
C SER A 372 -2.60 -1.85 15.65
N VAL A 373 -3.10 -3.08 15.54
CA VAL A 373 -4.02 -3.53 14.51
C VAL A 373 -5.13 -4.37 15.12
N SER A 374 -6.36 -4.16 14.67
CA SER A 374 -7.49 -5.03 15.02
C SER A 374 -7.85 -5.89 13.81
N ILE A 375 -7.65 -7.20 13.94
CA ILE A 375 -7.94 -8.21 12.93
C ILE A 375 -9.28 -8.87 13.27
N PRO A 376 -10.27 -8.90 12.37
CA PRO A 376 -11.56 -9.51 12.67
C PRO A 376 -11.49 -11.03 12.64
N SER A 377 -12.39 -11.69 13.37
CA SER A 377 -12.52 -13.15 13.38
C SER A 377 -12.97 -13.78 12.06
N SER A 378 -13.39 -12.95 11.11
CA SER A 378 -13.74 -13.39 9.74
C SER A 378 -12.53 -13.77 8.90
N VAL A 379 -11.33 -13.32 9.28
CA VAL A 379 -10.07 -13.67 8.59
C VAL A 379 -9.58 -15.03 9.09
N SER A 380 -9.28 -15.96 8.17
CA SER A 380 -8.86 -17.33 8.47
C SER A 380 -7.33 -17.55 8.34
N SER A 381 -6.60 -16.65 7.71
CA SER A 381 -5.14 -16.74 7.56
C SER A 381 -4.51 -15.35 7.52
N LEU A 382 -3.27 -15.25 7.99
CA LEU A 382 -2.45 -14.04 7.78
C LEU A 382 -1.44 -14.34 6.66
N PRO A 383 -1.51 -13.63 5.54
CA PRO A 383 -0.70 -13.92 4.36
C PRO A 383 0.76 -13.48 4.52
N SER A 384 1.57 -13.81 3.48
CA SER A 384 2.99 -13.47 3.47
C SER A 384 3.22 -11.97 3.55
N ASN A 385 4.24 -11.56 4.30
CA ASN A 385 4.66 -10.17 4.50
C ASN A 385 3.56 -9.23 5.04
N CYS A 386 2.43 -9.74 5.56
CA CYS A 386 1.25 -8.90 5.89
C CYS A 386 1.61 -7.69 6.76
N PHE A 387 2.42 -7.88 7.81
CA PHE A 387 2.90 -6.84 8.74
C PHE A 387 4.43 -6.71 8.73
N LYS A 388 5.10 -7.19 7.69
CA LYS A 388 6.56 -7.10 7.58
C LYS A 388 7.02 -5.65 7.72
N GLY A 389 8.01 -5.39 8.58
CA GLY A 389 8.56 -4.05 8.80
C GLY A 389 7.66 -3.09 9.57
N CYS A 390 6.62 -3.56 10.24
CA CYS A 390 5.83 -2.77 11.19
C CYS A 390 6.63 -2.59 12.50
N ILE A 391 7.72 -1.80 12.41
CA ILE A 391 8.73 -1.70 13.49
C ILE A 391 8.20 -1.19 14.81
N ARG A 392 7.07 -0.46 14.80
CA ARG A 392 6.43 0.10 16.02
C ARG A 392 5.31 -0.77 16.59
N LEU A 393 4.94 -1.86 15.92
CA LEU A 393 3.88 -2.76 16.38
C LEU A 393 4.32 -3.42 17.70
N THR A 394 3.57 -3.17 18.78
CA THR A 394 3.93 -3.64 20.12
C THR A 394 3.24 -4.94 20.51
N SER A 395 2.02 -5.12 20.03
CA SER A 395 1.21 -6.31 20.24
C SER A 395 0.27 -6.53 19.07
N VAL A 396 -0.16 -7.77 18.86
CA VAL A 396 -1.17 -8.16 17.88
C VAL A 396 -2.06 -9.23 18.48
N ASP A 397 -3.38 -9.01 18.40
CA ASP A 397 -4.36 -10.03 18.77
C ASP A 397 -4.67 -10.85 17.51
N ILE A 398 -4.15 -12.07 17.45
CA ILE A 398 -4.40 -13.00 16.35
C ILE A 398 -5.72 -13.71 16.63
N PRO A 399 -6.76 -13.58 15.76
CA PRO A 399 -8.04 -14.24 15.97
C PRO A 399 -7.93 -15.76 16.07
N SER A 400 -8.75 -16.36 16.93
CA SER A 400 -8.75 -17.82 17.19
C SER A 400 -9.08 -18.68 15.94
N GLY A 401 -9.63 -18.11 14.88
CA GLY A 401 -9.91 -18.78 13.60
C GLY A 401 -8.72 -18.86 12.64
N ILE A 402 -7.59 -18.22 12.96
CA ILE A 402 -6.40 -18.22 12.09
C ILE A 402 -5.73 -19.59 12.13
N VAL A 403 -5.58 -20.24 10.97
CA VAL A 403 -4.96 -21.57 10.82
C VAL A 403 -3.53 -21.51 10.29
N GLU A 404 -3.12 -20.40 9.68
CA GLU A 404 -1.80 -20.23 9.07
C GLU A 404 -1.28 -18.80 9.26
N LEU A 405 0.01 -18.68 9.60
CA LEU A 405 0.80 -17.45 9.52
C LEU A 405 1.76 -17.57 8.34
N GLY A 406 1.67 -16.66 7.39
CA GLY A 406 2.45 -16.67 6.15
C GLY A 406 3.92 -16.31 6.36
N ASP A 407 4.71 -16.47 5.30
CA ASP A 407 6.14 -16.15 5.30
C ASP A 407 6.37 -14.67 5.59
N ASN A 408 7.37 -14.37 6.44
CA ASN A 408 7.72 -13.00 6.86
C ASN A 408 6.55 -12.20 7.45
N CYS A 409 5.45 -12.83 7.90
CA CYS A 409 4.22 -12.11 8.27
C CYS A 409 4.48 -10.98 9.27
N PHE A 410 5.35 -11.19 10.28
CA PHE A 410 5.76 -10.19 11.28
C PHE A 410 7.27 -9.89 11.23
N ALA A 411 7.95 -10.24 10.13
CA ALA A 411 9.39 -10.02 10.03
C ALA A 411 9.74 -8.53 10.20
N GLY A 412 10.71 -8.23 11.05
CA GLY A 412 11.11 -6.85 11.36
C GLY A 412 10.13 -6.07 12.23
N CYS A 413 9.17 -6.72 12.90
CA CYS A 413 8.36 -6.08 13.95
C CYS A 413 9.20 -5.92 15.23
N ALA A 414 10.20 -5.03 15.19
CA ALA A 414 11.23 -4.93 16.21
C ALA A 414 10.71 -4.65 17.64
N ARG A 415 9.53 -4.02 17.77
CA ARG A 415 8.89 -3.71 19.05
C ARG A 415 7.85 -4.72 19.51
N LEU A 416 7.55 -5.75 18.72
CA LEU A 416 6.59 -6.79 19.11
C LEU A 416 7.13 -7.55 20.32
N SER A 417 6.51 -7.34 21.48
CA SER A 417 7.00 -7.86 22.77
C SER A 417 6.36 -9.19 23.14
N SER A 418 5.15 -9.45 22.67
CA SER A 418 4.40 -10.67 22.89
C SER A 418 3.50 -10.99 21.71
N VAL A 419 3.27 -12.27 21.48
CA VAL A 419 2.30 -12.77 20.49
C VAL A 419 1.59 -13.99 21.07
N ASN A 420 0.27 -14.01 21.01
CA ASN A 420 -0.53 -15.19 21.31
C ASN A 420 -0.88 -15.88 20.00
N ILE A 421 -0.26 -17.02 19.71
CA ILE A 421 -0.53 -17.80 18.51
C ILE A 421 -1.67 -18.77 18.84
N PRO A 422 -2.83 -18.71 18.13
CA PRO A 422 -3.96 -19.58 18.38
C PRO A 422 -3.60 -21.08 18.30
N SER A 423 -4.19 -21.90 19.15
CA SER A 423 -3.90 -23.34 19.22
C SER A 423 -4.25 -24.13 17.94
N ILE A 424 -5.13 -23.57 17.10
CA ILE A 424 -5.52 -24.15 15.82
C ILE A 424 -4.48 -23.94 14.70
N VAL A 425 -3.49 -23.05 14.91
CA VAL A 425 -2.45 -22.78 13.90
C VAL A 425 -1.62 -24.03 13.65
N THR A 426 -1.53 -24.40 12.38
CA THR A 426 -0.80 -25.59 11.90
C THR A 426 0.46 -25.25 11.13
N LYS A 427 0.62 -23.99 10.68
CA LYS A 427 1.77 -23.54 9.93
C LYS A 427 2.21 -22.15 10.37
N ILE A 428 3.50 -22.00 10.66
CA ILE A 428 4.20 -20.74 10.85
C ILE A 428 5.24 -20.63 9.74
N GLY A 429 5.08 -19.62 8.88
CA GLY A 429 5.89 -19.44 7.67
C GLY A 429 7.35 -19.10 7.95
N TRP A 430 8.17 -19.12 6.89
CA TRP A 430 9.58 -18.77 6.94
C TRP A 430 9.77 -17.33 7.38
N ASN A 431 10.79 -17.09 8.22
CA ASN A 431 11.10 -15.76 8.77
C ASN A 431 9.89 -15.06 9.44
N CYS A 432 8.83 -15.78 9.82
CA CYS A 432 7.56 -15.18 10.26
C CYS A 432 7.77 -14.14 11.38
N PHE A 433 8.66 -14.39 12.34
CA PHE A 433 9.02 -13.49 13.44
C PHE A 433 10.48 -13.01 13.39
N SER A 434 11.15 -13.17 12.25
CA SER A 434 12.54 -12.72 12.11
C SER A 434 12.70 -11.25 12.43
N GLY A 435 13.68 -10.88 13.27
CA GLY A 435 13.91 -9.49 13.69
C GLY A 435 12.86 -8.92 14.64
N CYS A 436 12.05 -9.76 15.30
CA CYS A 436 11.20 -9.34 16.41
C CYS A 436 12.05 -9.19 17.68
N GLU A 437 12.88 -8.15 17.73
CA GLU A 437 13.91 -7.95 18.74
C GLU A 437 13.38 -7.91 20.18
N LYS A 438 12.14 -7.44 20.39
CA LYS A 438 11.54 -7.33 21.74
C LYS A 438 10.70 -8.54 22.14
N LEU A 439 10.52 -9.53 21.26
CA LEU A 439 9.76 -10.74 21.55
C LEU A 439 10.45 -11.56 22.63
N ARG A 440 9.70 -11.88 23.71
CA ARG A 440 10.28 -12.52 24.89
C ARG A 440 9.92 -13.99 25.03
N ASN A 441 8.66 -14.31 24.85
CA ASN A 441 8.13 -15.65 25.06
C ASN A 441 7.24 -16.05 23.89
N VAL A 442 7.35 -17.30 23.48
CA VAL A 442 6.49 -17.88 22.44
C VAL A 442 6.04 -19.27 22.86
N VAL A 443 4.75 -19.54 22.67
CA VAL A 443 4.20 -20.88 22.73
C VAL A 443 3.87 -21.33 21.31
N VAL A 444 4.57 -22.35 20.84
CA VAL A 444 4.30 -22.93 19.52
C VAL A 444 3.08 -23.83 19.63
N PRO A 445 2.03 -23.66 18.76
CA PRO A 445 0.83 -24.49 18.83
C PRO A 445 1.05 -25.97 18.51
N GLY A 446 0.25 -26.83 19.13
CA GLY A 446 0.33 -28.30 18.96
C GLY A 446 0.03 -28.82 17.55
N GLY A 447 -0.46 -27.99 16.63
CA GLY A 447 -0.63 -28.33 15.22
C GLY A 447 0.61 -28.19 14.35
N VAL A 448 1.60 -27.40 14.82
CA VAL A 448 2.79 -27.06 14.04
C VAL A 448 3.74 -28.25 13.95
N LYS A 449 4.19 -28.58 12.74
CA LYS A 449 5.07 -29.73 12.45
C LYS A 449 6.53 -29.37 12.30
N GLU A 450 6.81 -28.12 11.97
CA GLU A 450 8.18 -27.67 11.74
C GLU A 450 8.32 -26.19 12.14
N ILE A 451 9.49 -25.82 12.66
CA ILE A 451 9.90 -24.43 12.80
C ILE A 451 10.61 -24.02 11.52
N GLY A 452 10.01 -23.10 10.78
CA GLY A 452 10.46 -22.67 9.46
C GLY A 452 11.84 -22.00 9.46
N GLU A 453 12.45 -21.87 8.27
CA GLU A 453 13.71 -21.18 8.07
C GLU A 453 13.64 -19.75 8.64
N GLY A 454 14.64 -19.39 9.46
CA GLY A 454 14.75 -18.07 10.07
C GLY A 454 13.56 -17.63 10.91
N CYS A 455 12.64 -18.52 11.29
CA CYS A 455 11.34 -18.17 11.88
C CYS A 455 11.49 -17.21 13.08
N PHE A 456 12.47 -17.44 13.95
CA PHE A 456 12.80 -16.57 15.10
C PHE A 456 14.21 -15.96 14.99
N LYS A 457 14.75 -15.85 13.79
CA LYS A 457 16.06 -15.26 13.56
C LYS A 457 16.09 -13.83 14.10
N GLU A 458 17.15 -13.48 14.84
CA GLU A 458 17.35 -12.14 15.41
C GLU A 458 16.24 -11.71 16.41
N CYS A 459 15.55 -12.68 17.04
CA CYS A 459 14.71 -12.41 18.20
C CYS A 459 15.59 -12.27 19.44
N SER A 460 16.38 -11.19 19.53
CA SER A 460 17.46 -11.03 20.50
C SER A 460 17.01 -11.06 21.97
N ASN A 461 15.75 -10.72 22.25
CA ASN A 461 15.18 -10.79 23.61
C ASN A 461 14.36 -12.07 23.88
N LEU A 462 14.28 -13.02 22.96
CA LEU A 462 13.57 -14.28 23.18
C LEU A 462 14.26 -15.07 24.27
N SER A 463 13.63 -15.15 25.44
CA SER A 463 14.18 -15.81 26.63
C SER A 463 13.60 -17.19 26.84
N SER A 464 12.39 -17.47 26.39
CA SER A 464 11.77 -18.79 26.48
C SER A 464 10.90 -19.10 25.27
N ILE A 465 10.87 -20.38 24.89
CA ILE A 465 9.97 -20.90 23.87
C ILE A 465 9.50 -22.30 24.27
N SER A 466 8.19 -22.54 24.10
CA SER A 466 7.63 -23.88 24.30
C SER A 466 7.47 -24.55 22.95
N ILE A 467 8.11 -25.71 22.77
CA ILE A 467 8.08 -26.52 21.56
C ILE A 467 7.20 -27.75 21.81
N PRO A 468 6.07 -27.92 21.09
CA PRO A 468 5.18 -29.07 21.28
C PRO A 468 5.74 -30.36 20.65
N SER A 469 5.24 -31.49 21.09
CA SER A 469 5.58 -32.82 20.55
C SER A 469 5.19 -33.06 19.09
N SER A 470 4.45 -32.14 18.50
CA SER A 470 4.12 -32.18 17.07
C SER A 470 5.28 -31.76 16.17
N VAL A 471 6.25 -30.98 16.68
CA VAL A 471 7.38 -30.47 15.91
C VAL A 471 8.40 -31.56 15.67
N THR A 472 8.74 -31.80 14.41
CA THR A 472 9.67 -32.85 13.97
C THR A 472 11.00 -32.30 13.45
N SER A 473 11.04 -31.04 13.07
CA SER A 473 12.25 -30.42 12.51
C SER A 473 12.33 -28.91 12.76
N PHE A 474 13.55 -28.44 12.90
CA PHE A 474 13.92 -27.05 12.83
C PHE A 474 14.66 -26.81 11.51
N ARG A 475 14.28 -25.77 10.79
CA ARG A 475 14.94 -25.37 9.53
C ARG A 475 16.14 -24.47 9.80
N ASP A 476 16.86 -24.12 8.75
CA ASP A 476 18.07 -23.32 8.82
C ASP A 476 17.81 -21.96 9.51
N ASN A 477 18.76 -21.53 10.33
CA ASN A 477 18.73 -20.25 11.06
C ASN A 477 17.50 -20.03 11.94
N SER A 478 16.69 -21.03 12.26
CA SER A 478 15.37 -20.83 12.92
C SER A 478 15.44 -20.04 14.24
N PHE A 479 16.53 -20.13 14.99
CA PHE A 479 16.79 -19.35 16.23
C PHE A 479 18.10 -18.54 16.18
N SER A 480 18.70 -18.40 15.01
CA SER A 480 19.95 -17.65 14.86
C SER A 480 19.82 -16.24 15.44
N GLY A 481 20.70 -15.83 16.34
CA GLY A 481 20.68 -14.51 16.97
C GLY A 481 19.67 -14.35 18.11
N CYS A 482 19.11 -15.45 18.65
CA CYS A 482 18.33 -15.41 19.89
C CYS A 482 19.25 -15.26 21.11
N GLU A 483 19.80 -14.05 21.28
CA GLU A 483 20.86 -13.80 22.25
C GLU A 483 20.47 -14.08 23.72
N LYS A 484 19.20 -13.88 24.10
CA LYS A 484 18.71 -14.10 25.48
C LYS A 484 18.10 -15.48 25.69
N LEU A 485 18.05 -16.34 24.72
CA LEU A 485 17.56 -17.70 24.88
C LEU A 485 18.59 -18.47 25.77
N SER A 486 18.17 -18.79 26.98
CA SER A 486 19.06 -19.44 27.94
C SER A 486 18.84 -20.94 28.06
N VAL A 487 17.61 -21.38 27.84
CA VAL A 487 17.22 -22.78 27.93
C VAL A 487 16.21 -23.10 26.84
N ILE A 488 16.38 -24.26 26.18
CA ILE A 488 15.38 -24.81 25.28
C ILE A 488 15.28 -26.32 25.45
N THR A 489 14.07 -26.85 25.44
CA THR A 489 13.80 -28.29 25.50
C THR A 489 13.24 -28.77 24.17
N LEU A 490 13.89 -29.73 23.55
CA LEU A 490 13.47 -30.36 22.31
C LEU A 490 12.69 -31.65 22.62
N PRO A 491 11.44 -31.77 22.14
CA PRO A 491 10.64 -32.97 22.33
C PRO A 491 11.22 -34.17 21.58
N THR A 492 10.76 -35.38 21.95
CA THR A 492 11.18 -36.65 21.35
C THR A 492 10.97 -36.71 19.84
N SER A 493 10.02 -35.95 19.32
CA SER A 493 9.67 -35.87 17.91
C SER A 493 10.69 -35.16 17.03
N VAL A 494 11.58 -34.33 17.60
CA VAL A 494 12.57 -33.56 16.83
C VAL A 494 13.67 -34.48 16.33
N SER A 495 13.66 -34.75 15.03
CA SER A 495 14.62 -35.64 14.35
C SER A 495 15.63 -34.89 13.45
N LYS A 496 15.43 -33.59 13.25
CA LYS A 496 16.30 -32.77 12.36
C LYS A 496 16.51 -31.36 12.90
N LEU A 497 17.75 -30.91 12.91
CA LEU A 497 18.16 -29.51 13.11
C LEU A 497 18.77 -28.96 11.81
N GLY A 498 18.37 -27.75 11.44
CA GLY A 498 18.90 -27.03 10.27
C GLY A 498 20.26 -26.38 10.54
N VAL A 499 20.93 -25.99 9.47
CA VAL A 499 22.23 -25.30 9.51
C VAL A 499 22.08 -23.98 10.25
N SER A 500 23.06 -23.65 11.13
CA SER A 500 23.10 -22.39 11.89
C SER A 500 21.84 -22.15 12.76
N CYS A 501 21.12 -23.19 13.12
CA CYS A 501 19.84 -23.10 13.84
C CYS A 501 19.98 -22.33 15.16
N PHE A 502 21.09 -22.49 15.88
CA PHE A 502 21.40 -21.81 17.16
C PHE A 502 22.60 -20.85 17.08
N LYS A 503 23.00 -20.47 15.87
CA LYS A 503 24.09 -19.52 15.66
C LYS A 503 23.84 -18.24 16.44
N ASN A 504 24.87 -17.72 17.14
CA ASN A 504 24.79 -16.50 17.93
C ASN A 504 23.74 -16.53 19.08
N CYS A 505 23.31 -17.72 19.54
CA CYS A 505 22.56 -17.88 20.79
C CYS A 505 23.53 -17.81 21.98
N ASN A 506 24.22 -16.68 22.17
CA ASN A 506 25.39 -16.57 23.05
C ASN A 506 25.10 -16.84 24.51
N ASN A 507 23.87 -16.75 25.00
CA ASN A 507 23.46 -17.04 26.36
C ASN A 507 22.75 -18.40 26.49
N LEU A 508 22.76 -19.26 25.48
CA LEU A 508 22.16 -20.58 25.57
C LEU A 508 23.02 -21.44 26.49
N ASP A 509 22.56 -21.52 27.75
CA ASP A 509 23.23 -22.23 28.84
C ASP A 509 22.93 -23.74 28.80
N THR A 510 21.67 -24.09 28.53
CA THR A 510 21.27 -25.49 28.56
C THR A 510 20.30 -25.85 27.41
N LEU A 511 20.63 -26.93 26.72
CA LEU A 511 19.81 -27.55 25.66
C LEU A 511 19.40 -28.96 26.09
N TYR A 512 18.13 -29.18 26.34
CA TYR A 512 17.56 -30.47 26.68
C TYR A 512 17.04 -31.22 25.46
N PHE A 513 17.53 -32.43 25.24
CA PHE A 513 16.94 -33.38 24.28
C PHE A 513 16.11 -34.40 25.04
N LYS A 514 14.85 -34.60 24.62
CA LYS A 514 13.98 -35.66 25.17
C LYS A 514 14.08 -36.97 24.38
N GLY A 515 14.69 -36.98 23.20
CA GLY A 515 14.76 -38.11 22.31
C GLY A 515 16.17 -38.42 21.79
N ALA A 516 16.17 -39.26 20.75
CA ALA A 516 17.40 -39.62 20.02
C ALA A 516 18.04 -38.39 19.35
N MET A 517 19.30 -38.51 19.03
CA MET A 517 20.09 -37.43 18.42
C MET A 517 19.51 -37.02 17.06
N PRO A 518 19.18 -35.75 16.86
CA PRO A 518 18.66 -35.27 15.58
C PRO A 518 19.76 -35.16 14.52
N ILE A 519 19.41 -35.38 13.26
CA ILE A 519 20.29 -35.14 12.10
C ILE A 519 20.63 -33.65 12.02
N GLY A 520 21.88 -33.30 11.75
CA GLY A 520 22.33 -31.91 11.58
C GLY A 520 22.69 -31.20 12.89
N ILE A 521 22.81 -31.93 13.98
CA ILE A 521 23.18 -31.33 15.30
C ILE A 521 24.53 -30.60 15.25
N VAL A 522 25.52 -31.12 14.48
CA VAL A 522 26.85 -30.51 14.31
C VAL A 522 26.75 -29.18 13.57
N ASP A 523 25.93 -29.13 12.52
CA ASP A 523 25.75 -27.93 11.69
C ASP A 523 24.82 -26.87 12.33
N ALA A 524 24.18 -27.22 13.43
CA ALA A 524 23.25 -26.33 14.13
C ALA A 524 23.93 -25.15 14.82
N GLU A 525 25.27 -25.12 14.90
CA GLU A 525 26.10 -24.10 15.56
C GLU A 525 25.67 -23.83 17.02
N ILE A 526 25.44 -24.89 17.80
CA ILE A 526 25.17 -24.79 19.24
C ILE A 526 26.40 -24.16 19.91
N PRO A 527 26.24 -23.16 20.82
CA PRO A 527 27.37 -22.56 21.51
C PRO A 527 28.19 -23.62 22.27
N THR A 528 29.50 -23.59 22.17
CA THR A 528 30.40 -24.57 22.83
C THR A 528 30.35 -24.51 24.36
N THR A 529 29.79 -23.43 24.93
CA THR A 529 29.56 -23.25 26.37
C THR A 529 28.24 -23.86 26.84
N CYS A 530 27.36 -24.26 25.89
CA CYS A 530 26.06 -24.81 26.21
C CYS A 530 26.18 -26.21 26.83
N ARG A 531 25.42 -26.44 27.88
CA ARG A 531 25.23 -27.76 28.46
C ARG A 531 24.22 -28.54 27.67
N ILE A 532 24.62 -29.69 27.14
CA ILE A 532 23.74 -30.57 26.37
C ILE A 532 23.27 -31.69 27.26
N MET A 533 21.99 -31.69 27.56
CA MET A 533 21.32 -32.66 28.43
C MET A 533 20.58 -33.68 27.57
N VAL A 534 20.97 -34.94 27.63
CA VAL A 534 20.43 -36.03 26.79
C VAL A 534 19.88 -37.17 27.63
N PRO A 535 18.88 -37.93 27.16
CA PRO A 535 18.42 -39.12 27.86
C PRO A 535 19.56 -40.11 28.08
N ASN A 536 19.58 -40.71 29.24
CA ASN A 536 20.66 -41.65 29.63
C ASN A 536 20.87 -42.77 28.59
N GLU A 537 19.81 -43.27 28.00
CA GLU A 537 19.82 -44.31 26.98
C GLU A 537 20.46 -43.90 25.63
N HIS A 538 20.59 -42.60 25.36
CA HIS A 538 21.18 -42.06 24.14
C HIS A 538 22.56 -41.42 24.34
N LEU A 539 23.03 -41.34 25.60
CA LEU A 539 24.24 -40.59 25.95
C LEU A 539 25.48 -41.03 25.17
N ASP A 540 25.66 -42.32 24.95
CA ASP A 540 26.84 -42.85 24.24
C ASP A 540 26.80 -42.47 22.76
N THR A 541 25.64 -42.52 22.10
CA THR A 541 25.45 -42.06 20.72
C THR A 541 25.83 -40.59 20.54
N TYR A 542 25.36 -39.74 21.46
CA TYR A 542 25.73 -38.31 21.43
C TYR A 542 27.22 -38.09 21.68
N LYS A 543 27.86 -38.87 22.53
CA LYS A 543 29.30 -38.78 22.77
C LYS A 543 30.14 -39.16 21.57
N GLU A 544 29.71 -40.16 20.81
CA GLU A 544 30.40 -40.61 19.59
C GLU A 544 30.42 -39.53 18.48
N GLU A 545 29.32 -38.83 18.31
CA GLU A 545 29.17 -37.83 17.25
C GLU A 545 29.64 -36.43 17.66
N LEU A 546 29.44 -36.01 18.92
CA LEU A 546 29.78 -34.68 19.41
C LEU A 546 31.17 -34.64 20.08
N SER A 547 32.08 -35.49 19.67
CA SER A 547 33.32 -35.86 20.32
C SER A 547 34.14 -34.66 20.74
N SER A 548 34.76 -33.89 20.81
CA SER A 548 35.73 -32.96 21.40
C SER A 548 35.23 -31.54 21.66
N ASP A 549 34.20 -31.09 20.98
CA ASP A 549 33.83 -29.68 20.97
C ASP A 549 32.83 -29.30 22.08
N TYR A 550 32.07 -30.28 22.59
CA TYR A 550 31.07 -30.02 23.64
C TYR A 550 31.53 -30.61 25.00
N ARG A 551 32.10 -29.74 25.84
CA ARG A 551 32.65 -30.13 27.16
C ARG A 551 31.61 -30.53 28.21
N TYR A 552 30.32 -30.21 27.97
CA TYR A 552 29.24 -30.32 28.94
C TYR A 552 28.10 -31.19 28.44
N LEU A 553 28.39 -32.42 28.04
CA LEU A 553 27.40 -33.42 27.64
C LEU A 553 27.05 -34.26 28.87
N GLU A 554 25.81 -34.19 29.35
CA GLU A 554 25.38 -34.84 30.60
C GLU A 554 24.08 -35.66 30.35
N ALA A 555 23.96 -36.78 31.09
CA ALA A 555 22.73 -37.55 31.11
C ALA A 555 21.69 -36.87 32.02
N TRP A 556 20.43 -36.91 31.60
CA TRP A 556 19.28 -36.52 32.44
C TRP A 556 18.12 -37.47 32.20
N ASN A 557 17.21 -37.58 33.14
CA ASN A 557 15.97 -38.30 32.92
C ASN A 557 14.92 -37.30 32.50
N PRO A 558 14.38 -37.42 31.27
CA PRO A 558 13.26 -36.59 30.84
C PRO A 558 12.13 -36.78 31.83
N ASP A 559 11.66 -35.73 32.33
CA ASP A 559 10.60 -35.48 33.30
C ASP A 559 9.83 -36.65 33.91
N ASP A 560 9.42 -36.49 35.16
CA ASP A 560 8.42 -37.31 35.84
C ASP A 560 7.05 -37.32 35.09
N SER A 561 6.90 -36.65 33.95
CA SER A 561 5.71 -36.68 33.11
C SER A 561 5.78 -37.78 32.03
N ASP A 562 4.77 -38.62 31.96
CA ASP A 562 4.65 -39.66 30.97
C ASP A 562 3.83 -39.18 29.75
N GLU A 563 4.51 -38.92 28.61
CA GLU A 563 3.86 -38.45 27.36
C GLU A 563 2.86 -39.46 26.79
N TYR A 564 2.95 -40.73 27.21
CA TYR A 564 2.01 -41.82 26.80
C TYR A 564 0.92 -42.09 27.88
N ALA A 565 0.90 -41.31 28.95
CA ALA A 565 -0.13 -41.48 29.99
C ALA A 565 -1.54 -41.18 29.38
N THR A 566 -2.51 -41.97 29.75
CA THR A 566 -3.91 -41.78 29.36
C THR A 566 -4.53 -40.55 30.03
N GLU A 567 -4.04 -40.16 31.21
CA GLU A 567 -4.52 -39.05 32.00
C GLU A 567 -3.61 -37.85 31.88
N GLN A 568 -4.22 -36.67 31.82
CA GLN A 568 -3.51 -35.38 31.80
C GLN A 568 -3.54 -34.75 33.20
N CYS A 569 -2.47 -34.08 33.62
CA CYS A 569 -2.49 -33.25 34.80
C CYS A 569 -3.61 -32.20 34.69
N ALA A 570 -4.31 -31.97 35.78
CA ALA A 570 -5.26 -30.86 35.84
C ALA A 570 -4.53 -29.52 35.64
N THR A 571 -5.17 -28.59 34.95
CA THR A 571 -4.64 -27.26 34.72
C THR A 571 -4.45 -26.52 36.06
N PRO A 572 -3.26 -25.97 36.38
CA PRO A 572 -3.05 -25.23 37.61
C PRO A 572 -3.95 -24.00 37.74
N SER A 573 -4.32 -23.66 38.93
CA SER A 573 -4.88 -22.35 39.26
C SER A 573 -3.82 -21.44 39.80
N VAL A 574 -3.92 -20.13 39.52
CA VAL A 574 -3.01 -19.09 39.96
C VAL A 574 -3.75 -18.17 40.92
N THR A 575 -3.27 -17.97 42.11
CA THR A 575 -3.86 -17.07 43.13
C THR A 575 -2.80 -16.13 43.68
N TYR A 576 -3.22 -14.93 44.13
CA TYR A 576 -2.37 -13.95 44.77
C TYR A 576 -2.97 -13.53 46.10
N GLU A 577 -2.29 -13.88 47.17
CA GLU A 577 -2.73 -13.61 48.54
C GLU A 577 -1.55 -13.14 49.43
N ALA A 578 -1.80 -12.12 50.24
CA ALA A 578 -0.84 -11.59 51.23
C ALA A 578 0.56 -11.35 50.63
N GLY A 579 0.63 -10.79 49.41
CA GLY A 579 1.91 -10.51 48.74
C GLY A 579 2.59 -11.72 48.11
N LYS A 580 1.96 -12.89 48.08
CA LYS A 580 2.53 -14.14 47.57
C LYS A 580 1.70 -14.67 46.41
N LEU A 581 2.39 -15.02 45.33
CA LEU A 581 1.82 -15.78 44.23
C LEU A 581 1.77 -17.27 44.62
N ARG A 582 0.65 -17.92 44.43
CA ARG A 582 0.46 -19.35 44.74
C ARG A 582 -0.11 -20.07 43.49
N PHE A 583 0.42 -21.27 43.28
CA PHE A 583 -0.10 -22.23 42.32
C PHE A 583 -0.76 -23.40 43.05
N SER A 584 -1.91 -23.85 42.55
CA SER A 584 -2.57 -25.06 43.07
C SER A 584 -3.12 -25.88 41.89
N CYS A 585 -3.10 -27.21 42.04
CA CYS A 585 -3.53 -28.16 41.04
C CYS A 585 -4.34 -29.29 41.68
N ALA A 586 -5.37 -29.77 41.00
CA ALA A 586 -6.17 -30.89 41.50
C ALA A 586 -5.42 -32.24 41.43
N THR A 587 -4.42 -32.37 40.56
CA THR A 587 -3.53 -33.54 40.51
C THR A 587 -2.57 -33.47 41.68
N SER A 588 -2.38 -34.58 42.41
CA SER A 588 -1.47 -34.65 43.52
C SER A 588 0.00 -34.74 43.10
N GLU A 589 0.90 -34.33 43.98
CA GLU A 589 2.37 -34.43 43.80
C GLU A 589 2.89 -33.80 42.50
N VAL A 590 2.30 -32.66 42.08
CA VAL A 590 2.72 -31.96 40.89
C VAL A 590 3.92 -31.09 41.13
N LYS A 591 4.76 -30.96 40.08
CA LYS A 591 5.74 -29.89 39.95
C LYS A 591 5.13 -28.78 39.13
N TYR A 592 5.27 -27.51 39.54
CA TYR A 592 4.82 -26.35 38.78
C TYR A 592 6.00 -25.78 37.98
N HIS A 593 5.76 -25.65 36.69
CA HIS A 593 6.66 -24.97 35.74
C HIS A 593 6.04 -23.64 35.42
N TYR A 594 6.71 -22.53 35.75
CA TYR A 594 6.13 -21.21 35.58
C TYR A 594 7.10 -20.21 34.95
N THR A 595 6.55 -19.26 34.25
CA THR A 595 7.27 -18.12 33.73
C THR A 595 6.55 -16.85 34.21
N ILE A 596 7.30 -15.90 34.71
CA ILE A 596 6.81 -14.58 35.12
C ILE A 596 7.55 -13.57 34.29
N THR A 597 6.83 -12.80 33.49
CA THR A 597 7.41 -11.72 32.70
C THR A 597 6.81 -10.40 33.12
N ASP A 598 7.65 -9.37 33.25
CA ASP A 598 7.22 -8.00 33.47
C ASP A 598 7.01 -7.32 32.11
N ASP A 599 5.90 -6.63 31.96
CA ASP A 599 5.76 -5.68 30.86
C ASP A 599 6.52 -4.40 31.24
N ASP A 600 7.32 -3.89 30.32
CA ASP A 600 8.04 -2.62 30.51
C ASP A 600 7.06 -1.53 30.95
N ILE A 601 7.46 -0.72 31.93
CA ILE A 601 6.70 0.43 32.42
C ILE A 601 6.35 1.31 31.21
N VAL A 602 5.10 1.28 30.78
CA VAL A 602 4.63 2.19 29.75
C VAL A 602 4.40 3.54 30.41
N THR A 603 5.40 4.42 30.33
CA THR A 603 5.21 5.83 30.67
C THR A 603 4.22 6.42 29.65
N LYS A 604 2.96 6.54 30.04
CA LYS A 604 2.03 7.39 29.30
C LYS A 604 2.49 8.84 29.47
N ALA A 605 2.44 9.62 28.37
CA ALA A 605 2.66 11.04 28.46
C ALA A 605 1.78 11.64 29.57
N ALA A 606 2.34 12.57 30.35
CA ALA A 606 1.59 13.27 31.38
C ALA A 606 0.26 13.81 30.80
N ASN A 607 -0.80 13.71 31.60
CA ASN A 607 -2.07 14.35 31.23
C ASN A 607 -1.89 15.89 31.20
N LYS A 608 -2.95 16.63 30.81
CA LYS A 608 -2.88 18.10 30.75
C LYS A 608 -2.59 18.78 32.12
N GLU A 609 -2.64 18.03 33.20
CA GLU A 609 -2.37 18.46 34.59
C GLU A 609 -0.96 18.03 35.06
N GLY A 610 -0.16 17.41 34.18
CA GLY A 610 1.22 17.00 34.49
C GLY A 610 1.34 15.68 35.27
N GLU A 611 0.27 14.88 35.41
CA GLU A 611 0.28 13.62 36.11
C GLU A 611 0.65 12.46 35.18
N VAL A 612 1.52 11.56 35.64
CA VAL A 612 1.91 10.33 34.96
C VAL A 612 1.50 9.14 35.82
N SER A 613 0.60 8.29 35.28
CA SER A 613 0.24 7.04 35.95
C SER A 613 1.24 5.95 35.56
N LEU A 614 1.98 5.42 36.52
CA LEU A 614 2.86 4.26 36.35
C LEU A 614 2.07 2.99 36.66
N THR A 615 1.94 2.08 35.69
CA THR A 615 1.37 0.75 35.88
C THR A 615 2.40 -0.27 35.46
N ALA A 616 2.75 -1.21 36.37
CA ALA A 616 3.53 -2.40 36.03
C ALA A 616 2.58 -3.59 35.98
N SER A 617 2.69 -4.43 34.95
CA SER A 617 1.99 -5.71 34.89
C SER A 617 2.96 -6.87 34.73
N TYR A 618 2.64 -7.97 35.40
CA TYR A 618 3.39 -9.23 35.27
C TYR A 618 2.48 -10.27 34.65
N ASN A 619 2.90 -10.84 33.53
CA ASN A 619 2.22 -11.98 32.93
C ASN A 619 2.82 -13.26 33.50
N ILE A 620 1.95 -14.12 33.99
CA ILE A 620 2.29 -15.37 34.67
C ILE A 620 1.71 -16.50 33.81
N SER A 621 2.57 -17.42 33.41
CA SER A 621 2.17 -18.66 32.75
C SER A 621 2.64 -19.82 33.60
N VAL A 622 1.75 -20.77 33.90
CA VAL A 622 2.08 -21.95 34.67
C VAL A 622 1.43 -23.20 34.15
N TYR A 623 2.17 -24.30 34.09
CA TYR A 623 1.66 -25.62 33.85
C TYR A 623 2.17 -26.60 34.90
N ALA A 624 1.53 -27.76 35.01
CA ALA A 624 1.89 -28.77 35.99
C ALA A 624 2.36 -30.07 35.32
N SER A 625 3.32 -30.75 35.90
CA SER A 625 3.75 -32.10 35.57
C SER A 625 3.67 -33.02 36.77
N ALA A 626 3.31 -34.28 36.55
CA ALA A 626 3.36 -35.33 37.59
C ALA A 626 3.70 -36.68 36.93
N LYS A 627 4.31 -37.56 37.70
CA LYS A 627 4.69 -38.89 37.25
C LYS A 627 3.45 -39.72 36.89
N GLY A 628 3.41 -40.30 35.68
CA GLY A 628 2.31 -41.05 35.16
C GLY A 628 1.16 -40.22 34.57
N TYR A 629 1.34 -38.93 34.38
CA TYR A 629 0.38 -38.03 33.77
C TYR A 629 1.05 -37.26 32.61
N ARG A 630 0.25 -36.93 31.58
CA ARG A 630 0.67 -35.93 30.58
C ARG A 630 0.72 -34.55 31.21
N LEU A 631 1.51 -33.63 30.64
CA LEU A 631 1.56 -32.24 31.05
C LEU A 631 0.16 -31.60 31.05
N SER A 632 -0.11 -30.74 32.03
CA SER A 632 -1.36 -29.96 32.03
C SER A 632 -1.40 -28.93 30.90
N ASP A 633 -2.58 -28.41 30.60
CA ASP A 633 -2.70 -27.15 29.90
C ASP A 633 -2.05 -26.02 30.71
N THR A 634 -1.64 -24.96 30.00
CA THR A 634 -1.02 -23.80 30.64
C THR A 634 -2.08 -22.85 31.17
N ALA A 635 -2.03 -22.55 32.47
CA ALA A 635 -2.83 -21.48 33.06
C ALA A 635 -2.08 -20.14 32.91
N ASN A 636 -2.80 -19.10 32.49
CA ASN A 636 -2.26 -17.76 32.35
C ASN A 636 -2.98 -16.80 33.30
N ALA A 637 -2.22 -15.89 33.93
CA ALA A 637 -2.76 -14.84 34.78
C ALA A 637 -1.92 -13.55 34.61
N THR A 638 -2.55 -12.39 34.82
CA THR A 638 -1.83 -11.12 34.81
C THR A 638 -1.97 -10.44 36.17
N LEU A 639 -0.84 -10.13 36.80
CA LEU A 639 -0.76 -9.39 38.05
C LEU A 639 -0.47 -7.93 37.74
N TYR A 640 -1.36 -7.04 38.15
CA TYR A 640 -1.21 -5.60 37.97
C TYR A 640 -0.77 -4.95 39.31
N TRP A 641 0.26 -4.12 39.27
CA TRP A 641 0.65 -3.24 40.36
C TRP A 641 0.04 -1.88 40.18
N ILE A 642 -0.79 -1.47 41.13
CA ILE A 642 -1.48 -0.19 41.12
C ILE A 642 -0.89 0.67 42.24
N GLY A 643 -0.28 1.80 41.88
CA GLY A 643 0.16 2.80 42.82
C GLY A 643 -1.03 3.50 43.50
N ASN A 644 -1.07 3.60 44.82
CA ASN A 644 -2.05 4.43 45.52
C ASN A 644 -1.58 5.87 45.50
N GLU A 645 -2.31 6.72 44.79
CA GLU A 645 -2.21 8.18 44.94
C GLU A 645 -2.97 8.63 46.19
N SER A 646 -2.36 8.56 47.32
CA SER A 646 -2.72 9.38 48.49
C SER A 646 -1.45 9.89 49.15
N ASP A 647 -1.33 11.20 49.11
CA ASP A 647 -0.30 12.05 49.73
C ASP A 647 0.96 12.34 48.93
N ALA A 648 0.85 13.37 48.10
CA ALA A 648 1.93 13.99 47.33
C ALA A 648 2.93 14.82 48.18
N THR A 649 3.21 14.49 49.44
CA THR A 649 4.10 15.27 50.27
C THR A 649 5.23 14.52 51.00
N ASN A 650 5.38 13.19 50.82
CA ASN A 650 6.56 12.48 51.39
C ASN A 650 6.99 11.30 50.51
N ILE A 651 8.18 11.40 49.91
CA ILE A 651 8.79 10.45 48.95
C ILE A 651 9.24 9.11 49.60
N ASN A 652 8.85 8.75 50.81
CA ASN A 652 9.45 7.62 51.53
C ASN A 652 8.59 6.36 51.66
N HIS A 653 7.33 6.31 51.24
CA HIS A 653 6.56 5.04 51.18
C HIS A 653 5.47 5.12 50.13
N VAL A 654 5.76 4.60 48.92
CA VAL A 654 4.70 4.22 47.96
C VAL A 654 4.21 2.84 48.41
N GLU A 655 3.03 2.76 49.00
CA GLU A 655 2.32 1.48 49.15
C GLU A 655 1.87 0.98 47.79
N THR A 656 2.65 0.11 47.19
CA THR A 656 2.25 -0.60 45.97
C THR A 656 1.36 -1.79 46.35
N ARG A 657 0.25 -1.92 45.69
CA ARG A 657 -0.71 -3.00 45.89
C ARG A 657 -0.83 -3.84 44.62
N GLY A 658 -0.62 -5.14 44.71
CA GLY A 658 -0.82 -6.07 43.61
C GLY A 658 -2.30 -6.49 43.50
N ILE A 659 -2.90 -6.34 42.35
CA ILE A 659 -4.21 -6.90 41.99
C ILE A 659 -3.99 -7.84 40.81
N MET A 660 -4.49 -9.08 40.94
CA MET A 660 -4.40 -10.09 39.88
C MET A 660 -5.80 -10.39 39.38
N ALA A 661 -5.93 -10.60 38.09
CA ALA A 661 -7.15 -11.13 37.48
C ALA A 661 -6.82 -12.41 36.74
N SER A 662 -7.64 -13.43 36.90
CA SER A 662 -7.56 -14.68 36.17
C SER A 662 -8.92 -15.07 35.59
N THR A 663 -8.90 -15.95 34.58
CA THR A 663 -10.12 -16.50 33.99
C THR A 663 -10.08 -18.02 34.01
N ASP A 664 -11.17 -18.62 34.44
CA ASP A 664 -11.38 -20.07 34.34
C ASP A 664 -12.84 -20.35 33.96
N ARG A 665 -13.06 -21.11 32.90
CA ARG A 665 -14.39 -21.54 32.39
C ARG A 665 -15.44 -20.43 32.33
N GLY A 666 -15.05 -19.25 31.85
CA GLY A 666 -15.95 -18.08 31.73
C GLY A 666 -16.21 -17.35 33.04
N ILE A 667 -15.49 -17.67 34.12
CA ILE A 667 -15.49 -16.91 35.36
C ILE A 667 -14.22 -16.06 35.43
N VAL A 668 -14.40 -14.76 35.57
CA VAL A 668 -13.30 -13.83 35.84
C VAL A 668 -13.19 -13.63 37.35
N THR A 669 -12.03 -13.90 37.90
CA THR A 669 -11.74 -13.76 39.33
C THR A 669 -10.64 -12.73 39.56
N VAL A 670 -10.88 -11.79 40.44
CA VAL A 670 -9.96 -10.70 40.83
C VAL A 670 -9.48 -10.90 42.27
N TYR A 671 -8.20 -10.91 42.47
CA TYR A 671 -7.52 -11.12 43.75
C TYR A 671 -6.80 -9.87 44.20
N GLY A 672 -6.44 -9.83 45.51
CA GLY A 672 -5.70 -8.71 46.10
C GLY A 672 -6.56 -7.49 46.41
N LEU A 673 -7.87 -7.66 46.47
CA LEU A 673 -8.82 -6.62 46.85
C LEU A 673 -8.86 -6.41 48.37
N LYS A 674 -9.20 -5.20 48.82
CA LYS A 674 -9.51 -4.96 50.24
C LYS A 674 -10.90 -5.49 50.55
N THR A 675 -11.11 -6.01 51.78
CA THR A 675 -12.44 -6.47 52.21
C THR A 675 -13.49 -5.39 52.03
N GLY A 676 -14.59 -5.74 51.31
CA GLY A 676 -15.67 -4.81 50.96
C GLY A 676 -15.41 -3.96 49.70
N GLU A 677 -14.24 -4.01 49.09
CA GLU A 677 -13.99 -3.36 47.83
C GLU A 677 -14.77 -4.06 46.67
N THR A 678 -15.31 -3.33 45.72
CA THR A 678 -16.16 -3.89 44.69
C THR A 678 -15.44 -3.88 43.36
N ALA A 679 -15.35 -5.04 42.72
CA ALA A 679 -14.97 -5.16 41.31
C ALA A 679 -16.22 -5.09 40.42
N LYS A 680 -16.18 -4.25 39.40
CA LYS A 680 -17.24 -4.13 38.39
C LYS A 680 -16.71 -4.60 37.05
N PHE A 681 -17.47 -5.42 36.35
CA PHE A 681 -17.08 -6.05 35.10
C PHE A 681 -17.93 -5.45 33.97
N PHE A 682 -17.29 -5.03 32.88
CA PHE A 682 -17.94 -4.34 31.77
C PHE A 682 -17.54 -5.00 30.44
N THR A 683 -18.40 -4.90 29.44
CA THR A 683 -18.06 -5.15 28.03
C THR A 683 -17.14 -4.04 27.52
N VAL A 684 -16.53 -4.24 26.34
CA VAL A 684 -15.64 -3.22 25.71
C VAL A 684 -16.36 -1.93 25.33
N ASP A 685 -17.66 -2.00 25.07
CA ASP A 685 -18.54 -0.88 24.77
C ASP A 685 -19.12 -0.21 26.03
N GLY A 686 -18.71 -0.67 27.23
CA GLY A 686 -19.00 -0.01 28.50
C GLY A 686 -20.27 -0.48 29.19
N GLN A 687 -20.95 -1.55 28.72
CA GLN A 687 -22.11 -2.13 29.42
C GLN A 687 -21.67 -2.91 30.66
N LEU A 688 -22.37 -2.73 31.77
CA LEU A 688 -22.07 -3.47 32.99
C LEU A 688 -22.54 -4.93 32.86
N ILE A 689 -21.57 -5.87 32.94
CA ILE A 689 -21.84 -7.32 32.97
C ILE A 689 -22.25 -7.75 34.38
N GLY A 690 -21.54 -7.25 35.39
CA GLY A 690 -21.80 -7.58 36.78
C GLY A 690 -20.91 -6.81 37.75
N SER A 691 -21.18 -6.99 39.04
CA SER A 691 -20.33 -6.44 40.11
C SER A 691 -20.29 -7.42 41.27
N SER A 692 -19.12 -7.57 41.88
CA SER A 692 -18.89 -8.44 43.03
C SER A 692 -18.09 -7.70 44.10
N ALA A 693 -18.58 -7.74 45.33
CA ALA A 693 -17.82 -7.23 46.46
C ALA A 693 -16.78 -8.27 46.92
N ALA A 694 -15.60 -7.82 47.29
CA ALA A 694 -14.54 -8.69 47.71
C ALA A 694 -14.87 -9.36 49.08
N VAL A 695 -14.79 -10.69 49.08
CA VAL A 695 -14.81 -11.52 50.27
C VAL A 695 -13.43 -12.18 50.34
N ASP A 696 -12.75 -12.03 51.50
CA ASP A 696 -11.37 -12.55 51.71
C ASP A 696 -10.38 -12.16 50.61
N GLY A 697 -10.54 -10.91 50.07
CA GLY A 697 -9.64 -10.37 49.09
C GLY A 697 -9.95 -10.78 47.64
N VAL A 698 -11.06 -11.47 47.39
CA VAL A 698 -11.44 -12.02 46.08
C VAL A 698 -12.81 -11.56 45.67
N ALA A 699 -12.98 -11.21 44.38
CA ALA A 699 -14.27 -10.93 43.75
C ALA A 699 -14.35 -11.65 42.42
N SER A 700 -15.46 -12.30 42.08
CA SER A 700 -15.64 -13.06 40.87
C SER A 700 -16.92 -12.71 40.15
N CYS A 701 -16.94 -12.82 38.82
CA CYS A 701 -18.09 -12.64 37.99
C CYS A 701 -18.07 -13.64 36.81
N ALA A 702 -19.21 -14.28 36.55
CA ALA A 702 -19.37 -15.08 35.34
C ALA A 702 -19.54 -14.12 34.14
N VAL A 703 -18.80 -14.34 33.07
CA VAL A 703 -18.80 -13.49 31.89
C VAL A 703 -18.95 -14.35 30.62
N SER A 704 -19.74 -13.85 29.68
CA SER A 704 -19.93 -14.48 28.37
C SER A 704 -19.06 -13.84 27.29
N GLU A 705 -18.42 -12.73 27.61
CA GLU A 705 -17.62 -11.94 26.67
C GLU A 705 -16.18 -12.48 26.57
N SER A 706 -15.59 -12.34 25.38
CA SER A 706 -14.18 -12.71 25.16
C SER A 706 -13.19 -11.67 25.67
N LEU A 707 -13.67 -10.48 26.00
CA LEU A 707 -12.86 -9.39 26.52
C LEU A 707 -13.67 -8.60 27.54
N VAL A 708 -13.13 -8.42 28.72
CA VAL A 708 -13.81 -7.77 29.85
C VAL A 708 -12.96 -6.64 30.40
N ILE A 709 -13.61 -5.51 30.68
CA ILE A 709 -13.02 -4.40 31.42
C ILE A 709 -13.43 -4.54 32.88
N ILE A 710 -12.48 -4.64 33.79
CA ILE A 710 -12.72 -4.75 35.22
C ILE A 710 -12.39 -3.41 35.86
N LYS A 711 -13.31 -2.85 36.61
CA LYS A 711 -13.07 -1.62 37.39
C LYS A 711 -13.06 -1.92 38.87
N VAL A 712 -11.98 -1.50 39.54
CA VAL A 712 -11.82 -1.57 40.99
C VAL A 712 -11.49 -0.16 41.50
N GLY A 713 -12.46 0.49 42.16
CA GLY A 713 -12.34 1.91 42.53
C GLY A 713 -12.15 2.79 41.27
N LYS A 714 -11.10 3.58 41.23
CA LYS A 714 -10.75 4.44 40.09
C LYS A 714 -9.93 3.71 38.98
N TYR A 715 -9.57 2.47 39.21
CA TYR A 715 -8.69 1.69 38.31
C TYR A 715 -9.50 0.84 37.32
N SER A 716 -8.97 0.67 36.11
CA SER A 716 -9.58 -0.16 35.08
C SER A 716 -8.55 -1.17 34.57
N LEU A 717 -8.92 -2.46 34.56
CA LEU A 717 -8.12 -3.57 34.05
C LEU A 717 -8.82 -4.12 32.81
N LYS A 718 -8.08 -4.56 31.81
CA LYS A 718 -8.64 -5.18 30.59
C LYS A 718 -8.14 -6.63 30.56
N LEU A 719 -9.05 -7.58 30.54
CA LEU A 719 -8.77 -9.00 30.59
C LEU A 719 -9.42 -9.73 29.44
N MET A 720 -8.65 -10.56 28.72
CA MET A 720 -9.20 -11.51 27.76
C MET A 720 -9.69 -12.77 28.49
N VAL A 721 -10.91 -13.14 28.22
CA VAL A 721 -11.56 -14.33 28.80
C VAL A 721 -11.44 -15.47 27.80
N GLN A 722 -10.67 -16.49 28.16
CA GLN A 722 -10.62 -17.72 27.37
C GLN A 722 -11.95 -18.48 27.53
N LYS A 723 -12.65 -18.70 26.43
CA LYS A 723 -13.73 -19.67 26.35
C LYS A 723 -13.12 -21.01 25.97
N ASN A 724 -13.22 -21.98 26.86
CA ASN A 724 -12.95 -23.38 26.51
C ASN A 724 -14.03 -23.92 25.59
#